data_46df15e7099ec8a6ae2128637aae8ef7
#
_entry.id   46df15e7099ec8a6ae2128637aae8ef7
#
_cell.length_a   1.000
_cell.length_b   1.000
_cell.length_c   1.000
_cell.angle_alpha   90.00
_cell.angle_beta   90.00
_cell.angle_gamma   90.00
#
_symmetry.space_group_name_H-M   'P 1'
#
loop_
_entity.id
_entity.type
_entity.pdbx_description
1 polymer ?
#
loop_
_entity_poly.entity_id
_entity_poly.type
_entity_poly.pdbx_seq_one_letter_code
_entity_poly.pdbx_strand_id
1 'polypeptide(L)'
;MGEIEDGDTDHITTDVQGQKCALAYECTAPESVSGKDNLPLLNAVLKNPVCKLYRFPTSDNKWMRIREQMSESILSFHIPKELISLHIKEDLCRNQELKDLGDLSPHWDNLRKNVLTHCDQMVTMYQDILTELSKETGSSFKSSSSKGEKSLEFVPINLHLQRMQVHSPHLKDALYDVITVGAPAAHFQGFKNGGLRKLLHRFETERRNTGYQFIYYSPENTAKAKEVLSNINQLQPLIATHADLLLNSASQHSADSLKSSLKLLSEKDRVWANVGKSLNCIIATVDKLIERDSHKEEGTGGSRSNDGDTAPSLEESIASHPKEDWYGQLHPLILTLKECMGEVVSRAKQSLTFVLLQELAYSLPQCLMLTLRRDIVFSQALAGLVCGFIIKLHTSLHDPHFLQQLHTVGLLVQYEGLLSTYSDEIGMLEDMAVGISDLRKVAFKITEAKSSDDLPVLTGRREHYVVEVKLPATVFESLPLQIKEGQLLHVYPVLFNVGINEQQTLAERFGDVSLQESINQENFELVQEYYSIFMEKMPPDYISHFQEQNDLKGLLDNLHQNIQAKKRKNVEIMWLAATICRKLNGIRFTCCKSAKDRTSMSVTLEQCSILRDEHQLHKDFFIRALDCMRREGCRIENVLKNIKCRRYAFNMLQLMAFPKCYRPPEGTYGKADT
;
A
#
# COMPACT_ATOMS: atom_id res chain seq x y z
N MET A 1 4.74 -43.38 9.65
CA MET A 1 4.45 -44.35 8.57
C MET A 1 2.94 -44.42 8.49
N GLY A 2 2.37 -43.80 7.53
CA GLY A 2 0.96 -43.87 7.14
C GLY A 2 0.93 -43.63 5.65
N GLU A 3 0.71 -44.71 4.91
CA GLU A 3 0.50 -44.65 3.47
C GLU A 3 -0.82 -43.96 3.19
N ILE A 4 -0.75 -42.89 2.39
CA ILE A 4 -1.91 -42.22 1.83
C ILE A 4 -2.13 -42.86 0.46
N GLU A 5 -3.23 -43.59 0.30
CA GLU A 5 -3.70 -44.08 -1.00
C GLU A 5 -4.17 -42.90 -1.84
N ASP A 6 -3.47 -42.64 -2.92
CA ASP A 6 -3.72 -41.59 -3.88
C ASP A 6 -4.65 -42.10 -5.00
N GLY A 7 -5.78 -41.46 -5.13
CA GLY A 7 -6.60 -41.55 -6.34
C GLY A 7 -6.18 -40.47 -7.34
N ASP A 8 -4.98 -40.62 -7.91
CA ASP A 8 -4.42 -39.66 -8.86
C ASP A 8 -4.62 -40.10 -10.31
N THR A 9 -5.28 -39.26 -11.10
CA THR A 9 -5.26 -39.37 -12.57
C THR A 9 -3.99 -38.72 -13.08
N ASP A 10 -2.98 -39.56 -13.35
CA ASP A 10 -1.69 -39.15 -13.92
C ASP A 10 -1.82 -38.62 -15.34
N HIS A 11 -1.67 -37.31 -15.55
CA HIS A 11 -1.35 -36.76 -16.88
C HIS A 11 0.16 -36.71 -17.07
N ILE A 12 0.71 -37.75 -17.70
CA ILE A 12 2.15 -37.87 -18.05
C ILE A 12 2.39 -37.17 -19.38
N THR A 13 3.10 -36.05 -19.36
CA THR A 13 3.67 -35.46 -20.58
C THR A 13 5.02 -36.12 -20.89
N THR A 14 5.10 -36.88 -21.95
CA THR A 14 6.36 -37.39 -22.49
C THR A 14 6.87 -36.45 -23.60
N ASP A 15 8.20 -36.23 -23.64
CA ASP A 15 8.83 -35.52 -24.75
C ASP A 15 8.91 -36.44 -25.98
N VAL A 16 9.37 -35.90 -27.12
CA VAL A 16 9.54 -36.59 -28.40
C VAL A 16 10.55 -37.77 -28.32
N GLN A 17 11.29 -37.90 -27.20
CA GLN A 17 12.28 -38.96 -26.94
C GLN A 17 11.84 -39.95 -25.86
N GLY A 18 10.61 -39.83 -25.34
CA GLY A 18 10.06 -40.82 -24.41
C GLY A 18 10.59 -40.76 -22.97
N GLN A 19 11.31 -39.69 -22.59
CA GLN A 19 11.74 -39.49 -21.22
C GLN A 19 10.66 -38.76 -20.40
N LYS A 20 10.37 -39.25 -19.17
CA LYS A 20 9.45 -38.59 -18.23
C LYS A 20 10.04 -37.25 -17.77
N CYS A 21 9.54 -36.12 -18.27
CA CYS A 21 10.21 -34.83 -18.12
C CYS A 21 9.77 -33.99 -16.95
N ALA A 22 8.52 -34.00 -16.60
CA ALA A 22 7.96 -33.31 -15.45
C ALA A 22 6.56 -33.83 -15.23
N LEU A 23 6.17 -34.01 -13.98
CA LEU A 23 4.81 -34.39 -13.61
C LEU A 23 4.15 -33.17 -13.01
N ALA A 24 3.09 -32.66 -13.64
CA ALA A 24 2.20 -31.67 -13.08
C ALA A 24 0.97 -32.38 -12.55
N TYR A 25 0.69 -32.27 -11.25
CA TYR A 25 -0.50 -32.82 -10.63
C TYR A 25 -1.45 -31.70 -10.25
N GLU A 26 -2.76 -31.90 -10.45
CA GLU A 26 -3.75 -31.02 -9.86
C GLU A 26 -3.90 -31.34 -8.38
N CYS A 27 -3.69 -30.38 -7.53
CA CYS A 27 -3.93 -30.50 -6.09
C CYS A 27 -5.32 -29.99 -5.79
N THR A 28 -6.24 -30.87 -5.41
CA THR A 28 -7.64 -30.55 -5.16
C THR A 28 -7.93 -29.96 -3.78
N ALA A 29 -6.95 -29.98 -2.87
CA ALA A 29 -7.12 -29.37 -1.56
C ALA A 29 -6.01 -28.35 -1.31
N PRO A 30 -6.33 -27.09 -0.93
CA PRO A 30 -5.39 -26.31 -0.18
C PRO A 30 -5.12 -27.13 1.09
N GLU A 31 -3.85 -27.45 1.39
CA GLU A 31 -3.54 -27.80 2.77
C GLU A 31 -4.15 -26.68 3.60
N SER A 32 -5.12 -27.02 4.45
CA SER A 32 -5.57 -26.13 5.49
C SER A 32 -4.29 -25.59 6.11
N VAL A 33 -4.15 -24.27 6.20
CA VAL A 33 -3.09 -23.66 6.99
C VAL A 33 -3.36 -24.10 8.43
N SER A 34 -2.99 -25.34 8.72
CA SER A 34 -3.12 -25.98 10.04
C SER A 34 -1.95 -25.52 10.88
N GLY A 35 -1.92 -24.24 11.18
CA GLY A 35 -1.02 -23.63 12.11
C GLY A 35 -1.79 -22.78 13.09
N LYS A 36 -1.25 -22.60 14.28
CA LYS A 36 -1.79 -21.74 15.35
C LYS A 36 -2.03 -20.27 14.92
N ASP A 37 -1.61 -19.91 13.70
CA ASP A 37 -1.60 -18.56 13.11
C ASP A 37 -2.61 -18.38 11.98
N ASN A 38 -3.76 -19.04 12.07
CA ASN A 38 -4.83 -18.89 11.07
C ASN A 38 -5.41 -17.47 11.18
N LEU A 39 -4.86 -16.53 10.39
CA LEU A 39 -5.40 -15.17 10.33
C LEU A 39 -6.69 -15.16 9.50
N PRO A 40 -7.83 -14.74 10.07
CA PRO A 40 -9.11 -14.65 9.34
C PRO A 40 -8.99 -13.80 8.07
N LEU A 41 -8.14 -12.76 8.07
CA LEU A 41 -7.83 -11.92 6.91
C LEU A 41 -7.31 -12.69 5.69
N LEU A 42 -6.65 -13.83 5.88
CA LEU A 42 -6.20 -14.66 4.76
C LEU A 42 -7.36 -15.22 3.95
N ASN A 43 -8.51 -15.48 4.58
CA ASN A 43 -9.70 -15.92 3.89
C ASN A 43 -10.23 -14.87 2.90
N ALA A 44 -9.94 -13.59 3.10
CA ALA A 44 -10.29 -12.52 2.17
C ALA A 44 -9.33 -12.47 0.95
N VAL A 45 -8.09 -12.90 1.11
CA VAL A 45 -7.05 -12.83 0.08
C VAL A 45 -6.92 -14.14 -0.70
N LEU A 46 -7.18 -15.29 -0.07
CA LEU A 46 -6.99 -16.62 -0.65
C LEU A 46 -8.33 -17.24 -1.08
N LYS A 47 -8.96 -16.66 -2.10
CA LYS A 47 -10.22 -17.19 -2.69
C LYS A 47 -9.93 -17.99 -3.96
N ASN A 48 -10.78 -19.00 -4.19
CA ASN A 48 -10.79 -19.81 -5.41
C ASN A 48 -9.38 -20.27 -5.83
N PRO A 49 -8.58 -20.90 -4.94
CA PRO A 49 -7.20 -21.26 -5.25
C PRO A 49 -7.14 -22.31 -6.36
N VAL A 50 -6.24 -22.08 -7.31
CA VAL A 50 -5.79 -23.07 -8.29
C VAL A 50 -4.40 -23.51 -7.85
N CYS A 51 -4.19 -24.81 -7.66
CA CYS A 51 -2.93 -25.38 -7.20
C CYS A 51 -2.37 -26.37 -8.21
N LYS A 52 -1.04 -26.35 -8.40
CA LYS A 52 -0.30 -27.29 -9.25
C LYS A 52 0.95 -27.76 -8.48
N LEU A 53 1.28 -29.02 -8.64
CA LEU A 53 2.47 -29.65 -8.05
C LEU A 53 3.43 -30.07 -9.15
N TYR A 54 4.71 -29.75 -8.96
CA TYR A 54 5.78 -30.11 -9.90
C TYR A 54 6.89 -30.85 -9.15
N ARG A 55 7.61 -31.71 -9.89
CA ARG A 55 8.86 -32.31 -9.46
C ARG A 55 9.94 -31.99 -10.48
N PHE A 56 10.96 -31.27 -10.07
CA PHE A 56 12.08 -30.93 -10.93
C PHE A 56 13.39 -31.44 -10.35
N PRO A 57 14.33 -31.89 -11.18
CA PRO A 57 15.62 -32.40 -10.71
C PRO A 57 16.56 -31.24 -10.33
N THR A 58 17.33 -31.44 -9.28
CA THR A 58 18.43 -30.59 -8.87
C THR A 58 19.73 -31.00 -9.59
N SER A 59 20.76 -30.16 -9.53
CA SER A 59 22.07 -30.41 -10.18
C SER A 59 22.77 -31.66 -9.67
N ASP A 60 22.43 -32.16 -8.47
CA ASP A 60 22.92 -33.41 -7.90
C ASP A 60 21.96 -34.60 -8.13
N ASN A 61 21.05 -34.50 -9.07
CA ASN A 61 20.07 -35.51 -9.46
C ASN A 61 19.09 -35.93 -8.36
N LYS A 62 18.88 -35.10 -7.35
CA LYS A 62 17.74 -35.23 -6.43
C LYS A 62 16.53 -34.50 -7.00
N TRP A 63 15.39 -34.66 -6.33
CA TRP A 63 14.13 -34.07 -6.78
C TRP A 63 13.66 -33.03 -5.76
N MET A 64 13.41 -31.81 -6.23
CA MET A 64 12.66 -30.80 -5.48
C MET A 64 11.18 -30.89 -5.82
N ARG A 65 10.33 -30.60 -4.85
CA ARG A 65 8.87 -30.48 -5.04
C ARG A 65 8.51 -29.00 -5.01
N ILE A 66 7.73 -28.57 -5.99
CA ILE A 66 7.27 -27.20 -6.11
C ILE A 66 5.74 -27.23 -6.09
N ARG A 67 5.14 -26.45 -5.19
CA ARG A 67 3.72 -26.18 -5.17
C ARG A 67 3.49 -24.76 -5.67
N GLU A 68 2.80 -24.64 -6.78
CA GLU A 68 2.34 -23.37 -7.32
C GLU A 68 0.88 -23.17 -6.94
N GLN A 69 0.53 -21.97 -6.47
CA GLN A 69 -0.84 -21.61 -6.13
C GLN A 69 -1.16 -20.23 -6.69
N MET A 70 -2.33 -20.07 -7.27
CA MET A 70 -2.87 -18.78 -7.67
C MET A 70 -4.25 -18.59 -7.04
N SER A 71 -4.42 -17.49 -6.31
CA SER A 71 -5.66 -17.19 -5.58
C SER A 71 -6.20 -15.82 -5.96
N GLU A 72 -7.51 -15.69 -5.95
CA GLU A 72 -8.23 -14.42 -6.05
C GLU A 72 -8.36 -13.77 -4.68
N SER A 73 -8.79 -12.51 -4.66
CA SER A 73 -9.02 -11.77 -3.41
C SER A 73 -10.31 -10.98 -3.47
N ILE A 74 -11.17 -11.11 -2.46
CA ILE A 74 -12.37 -10.28 -2.33
C ILE A 74 -12.01 -8.80 -2.11
N LEU A 75 -10.78 -8.50 -1.72
CA LEU A 75 -10.29 -7.13 -1.56
C LEU A 75 -10.29 -6.36 -2.87
N SER A 76 -10.29 -7.05 -4.01
CA SER A 76 -10.41 -6.40 -5.33
C SER A 76 -11.73 -5.63 -5.51
N PHE A 77 -12.79 -5.99 -4.79
CA PHE A 77 -14.07 -5.27 -4.73
C PHE A 77 -14.28 -4.51 -3.43
N HIS A 78 -13.76 -5.02 -2.31
CA HIS A 78 -13.90 -4.37 -1.00
C HIS A 78 -13.17 -3.03 -0.95
N ILE A 79 -11.90 -2.98 -1.33
CA ILE A 79 -11.10 -1.75 -1.26
C ILE A 79 -11.63 -0.64 -2.17
N PRO A 80 -12.04 -0.87 -3.43
CA PRO A 80 -12.71 0.14 -4.22
C PRO A 80 -13.99 0.70 -3.57
N LYS A 81 -14.81 -0.15 -2.94
CA LYS A 81 -16.03 0.30 -2.23
C LYS A 81 -15.70 1.20 -1.05
N GLU A 82 -14.71 0.81 -0.24
CA GLU A 82 -14.21 1.62 0.88
C GLU A 82 -13.66 2.98 0.39
N LEU A 83 -12.86 2.98 -0.67
CA LEU A 83 -12.26 4.18 -1.23
C LEU A 83 -13.33 5.15 -1.76
N ILE A 84 -14.29 4.66 -2.55
CA ILE A 84 -15.38 5.47 -3.08
C ILE A 84 -16.21 6.05 -1.92
N SER A 85 -16.52 5.25 -0.91
CA SER A 85 -17.24 5.71 0.29
C SER A 85 -16.47 6.79 1.04
N LEU A 86 -15.15 6.66 1.14
CA LEU A 86 -14.27 7.66 1.74
C LEU A 86 -14.27 8.97 0.93
N HIS A 87 -14.17 8.88 -0.41
CA HIS A 87 -14.20 10.05 -1.28
C HIS A 87 -15.54 10.79 -1.23
N ILE A 88 -16.66 10.06 -1.18
CA ILE A 88 -17.99 10.66 -0.98
C ILE A 88 -18.02 11.45 0.33
N LYS A 89 -17.56 10.88 1.43
CA LYS A 89 -17.50 11.57 2.73
C LYS A 89 -16.60 12.80 2.68
N GLU A 90 -15.44 12.70 2.06
CA GLU A 90 -14.49 13.82 1.88
C GLU A 90 -15.12 14.95 1.07
N ASP A 91 -15.75 14.63 -0.06
CA ASP A 91 -16.36 15.63 -0.95
C ASP A 91 -17.59 16.29 -0.30
N LEU A 92 -18.41 15.54 0.44
CA LEU A 92 -19.52 16.10 1.24
C LEU A 92 -19.00 17.03 2.35
N CYS A 93 -17.92 16.65 3.03
CA CYS A 93 -17.28 17.49 4.04
C CYS A 93 -16.76 18.80 3.41
N ARG A 94 -16.09 18.72 2.25
CA ARG A 94 -15.62 19.88 1.49
C ARG A 94 -16.78 20.78 1.05
N ASN A 95 -17.88 20.21 0.58
CA ASN A 95 -19.06 20.97 0.21
C ASN A 95 -19.61 21.74 1.43
N GLN A 96 -19.62 21.12 2.61
CA GLN A 96 -20.03 21.79 3.82
C GLN A 96 -19.06 22.92 4.22
N GLU A 97 -17.74 22.67 4.16
CA GLU A 97 -16.71 23.70 4.41
C GLU A 97 -16.87 24.92 3.48
N LEU A 98 -17.22 24.71 2.20
CA LEU A 98 -17.51 25.78 1.26
C LEU A 98 -18.79 26.57 1.59
N LYS A 99 -19.83 25.89 2.09
CA LYS A 99 -21.07 26.54 2.56
C LYS A 99 -20.82 27.38 3.81
N ASP A 100 -19.95 26.91 4.70
CA ASP A 100 -19.61 27.52 5.97
C ASP A 100 -18.68 28.75 5.84
N LEU A 101 -18.23 29.12 4.64
CA LEU A 101 -17.44 30.33 4.40
C LEU A 101 -18.18 31.64 4.71
N GLY A 102 -19.49 31.57 4.95
CA GLY A 102 -20.31 32.73 5.24
C GLY A 102 -20.62 33.58 4.01
N ASP A 103 -20.91 34.86 4.23
CA ASP A 103 -21.25 35.78 3.15
C ASP A 103 -20.03 36.17 2.34
N LEU A 104 -20.12 35.93 1.04
CA LEU A 104 -19.11 36.31 0.05
C LEU A 104 -19.65 37.42 -0.84
N SER A 105 -18.75 38.17 -1.50
CA SER A 105 -19.18 39.10 -2.54
C SER A 105 -19.90 38.35 -3.66
N PRO A 106 -20.82 38.99 -4.41
CA PRO A 106 -21.63 38.32 -5.43
C PRO A 106 -20.81 37.50 -6.45
N HIS A 107 -19.63 37.98 -6.82
CA HIS A 107 -18.72 37.27 -7.73
C HIS A 107 -18.23 35.92 -7.11
N TRP A 108 -17.72 35.96 -5.89
CA TRP A 108 -17.23 34.76 -5.19
C TRP A 108 -18.37 33.81 -4.79
N ASP A 109 -19.54 34.35 -4.47
CA ASP A 109 -20.70 33.50 -4.19
C ASP A 109 -21.19 32.74 -5.42
N ASN A 110 -21.19 33.36 -6.59
CA ASN A 110 -21.49 32.69 -7.86
C ASN A 110 -20.46 31.60 -8.18
N LEU A 111 -19.16 31.87 -7.96
CA LEU A 111 -18.11 30.87 -8.15
C LEU A 111 -18.27 29.71 -7.16
N ARG A 112 -18.58 29.99 -5.89
CA ARG A 112 -18.89 28.99 -4.88
C ARG A 112 -20.06 28.09 -5.31
N LYS A 113 -21.16 28.67 -5.77
CA LYS A 113 -22.34 27.94 -6.26
C LYS A 113 -21.98 27.02 -7.44
N ASN A 114 -21.17 27.51 -8.38
CA ASN A 114 -20.69 26.69 -9.50
C ASN A 114 -19.85 25.52 -9.02
N VAL A 115 -18.91 25.75 -8.10
CA VAL A 115 -18.09 24.69 -7.51
C VAL A 115 -18.96 23.65 -6.80
N LEU A 116 -19.88 24.08 -5.94
CA LEU A 116 -20.80 23.18 -5.22
C LEU A 116 -21.62 22.32 -6.19
N THR A 117 -22.18 22.94 -7.26
CA THR A 117 -22.95 22.19 -8.26
C THR A 117 -22.14 21.08 -8.91
N HIS A 118 -20.90 21.33 -9.30
CA HIS A 118 -20.04 20.31 -9.90
C HIS A 118 -19.58 19.26 -8.89
N CYS A 119 -19.27 19.64 -7.66
CA CYS A 119 -18.92 18.69 -6.61
C CYS A 119 -20.11 17.79 -6.26
N ASP A 120 -21.33 18.32 -6.21
CA ASP A 120 -22.54 17.52 -5.99
C ASP A 120 -22.78 16.52 -7.15
N GLN A 121 -22.49 16.92 -8.40
CA GLN A 121 -22.51 16.00 -9.53
C GLN A 121 -21.47 14.86 -9.39
N MET A 122 -20.27 15.18 -8.91
CA MET A 122 -19.24 14.15 -8.62
C MET A 122 -19.69 13.19 -7.53
N VAL A 123 -20.23 13.72 -6.42
CA VAL A 123 -20.75 12.90 -5.33
C VAL A 123 -21.85 11.96 -5.84
N THR A 124 -22.80 12.46 -6.62
CA THR A 124 -23.87 11.66 -7.23
C THR A 124 -23.29 10.54 -8.11
N MET A 125 -22.31 10.86 -8.95
CA MET A 125 -21.66 9.89 -9.82
C MET A 125 -20.94 8.78 -9.00
N TYR A 126 -20.24 9.14 -7.91
CA TYR A 126 -19.61 8.15 -7.02
C TYR A 126 -20.66 7.29 -6.29
N GLN A 127 -21.77 7.88 -5.88
CA GLN A 127 -22.88 7.13 -5.27
C GLN A 127 -23.50 6.12 -6.23
N ASP A 128 -23.66 6.50 -7.50
CA ASP A 128 -24.15 5.60 -8.55
C ASP A 128 -23.16 4.44 -8.77
N ILE A 129 -21.87 4.72 -8.89
CA ILE A 129 -20.82 3.70 -9.05
C ILE A 129 -20.80 2.77 -7.83
N LEU A 130 -20.88 3.31 -6.61
CA LEU A 130 -20.89 2.51 -5.38
C LEU A 130 -22.14 1.61 -5.32
N THR A 131 -23.28 2.11 -5.77
CA THR A 131 -24.53 1.35 -5.84
C THR A 131 -24.40 0.17 -6.81
N GLU A 132 -23.84 0.40 -8.01
CA GLU A 132 -23.58 -0.68 -8.97
C GLU A 132 -22.59 -1.70 -8.43
N LEU A 133 -21.46 -1.25 -7.86
CA LEU A 133 -20.48 -2.15 -7.24
C LEU A 133 -21.07 -2.96 -6.07
N SER A 134 -22.06 -2.42 -5.35
CA SER A 134 -22.71 -3.12 -4.22
C SER A 134 -23.60 -4.27 -4.67
N LYS A 135 -24.06 -4.26 -5.92
CA LYS A 135 -24.80 -5.38 -6.54
C LYS A 135 -23.89 -6.59 -6.80
N GLU A 136 -22.58 -6.37 -6.95
CA GLU A 136 -21.57 -7.42 -7.15
C GLU A 136 -21.27 -8.11 -5.80
N THR A 137 -22.13 -9.03 -5.41
CA THR A 137 -21.98 -9.82 -4.19
C THR A 137 -21.22 -11.10 -4.46
N GLY A 138 -20.22 -11.40 -3.61
CA GLY A 138 -19.42 -12.62 -3.72
C GLY A 138 -18.36 -12.61 -4.83
N SER A 139 -18.28 -11.55 -5.63
CA SER A 139 -17.22 -11.40 -6.64
C SER A 139 -15.86 -11.17 -5.99
N SER A 140 -14.85 -11.91 -6.45
CA SER A 140 -13.46 -11.76 -6.04
C SER A 140 -12.54 -11.36 -7.20
N PHE A 141 -13.08 -11.22 -8.41
CA PHE A 141 -12.29 -11.17 -9.61
C PHE A 141 -13.01 -10.42 -10.74
N LYS A 142 -12.32 -9.46 -11.39
CA LYS A 142 -12.74 -8.80 -12.62
C LYS A 142 -11.94 -9.36 -13.80
N SER A 143 -12.62 -9.95 -14.77
CA SER A 143 -11.97 -10.53 -15.95
C SER A 143 -11.44 -9.48 -16.93
N SER A 144 -10.56 -9.89 -17.83
CA SER A 144 -10.04 -9.02 -18.90
C SER A 144 -11.10 -8.60 -19.92
N SER A 145 -12.20 -9.35 -20.06
CA SER A 145 -13.34 -9.01 -20.93
C SER A 145 -14.11 -7.80 -20.39
N SER A 146 -14.19 -7.64 -19.07
CA SER A 146 -14.89 -6.53 -18.41
C SER A 146 -14.04 -5.27 -18.21
N LYS A 147 -12.86 -5.20 -18.80
CA LYS A 147 -11.92 -4.07 -18.58
C LYS A 147 -12.49 -2.69 -18.98
N GLY A 148 -13.36 -2.63 -19.97
CA GLY A 148 -13.99 -1.41 -20.47
C GLY A 148 -15.37 -1.11 -19.86
N GLU A 149 -15.82 -1.89 -18.86
CA GLU A 149 -17.10 -1.66 -18.19
C GLU A 149 -16.98 -0.47 -17.21
N LYS A 150 -17.84 0.54 -17.40
CA LYS A 150 -17.85 1.76 -16.58
C LYS A 150 -18.11 1.47 -15.10
N SER A 151 -19.05 0.59 -14.80
CA SER A 151 -19.43 0.23 -13.43
C SER A 151 -18.31 -0.44 -12.64
N LEU A 152 -17.38 -1.11 -13.34
CA LEU A 152 -16.25 -1.83 -12.75
C LEU A 152 -14.92 -1.11 -12.90
N GLU A 153 -14.90 0.16 -13.32
CA GLU A 153 -13.65 0.85 -13.65
C GLU A 153 -12.70 1.00 -12.45
N PHE A 154 -13.25 1.17 -11.24
CA PHE A 154 -12.48 1.23 -10.00
C PHE A 154 -11.86 -0.11 -9.58
N VAL A 155 -12.37 -1.23 -10.11
CA VAL A 155 -11.95 -2.59 -9.75
C VAL A 155 -10.73 -3.00 -10.56
N PRO A 156 -9.66 -3.54 -9.93
CA PRO A 156 -8.48 -4.01 -10.64
C PRO A 156 -8.80 -5.23 -11.51
N ILE A 157 -8.15 -5.33 -12.66
CA ILE A 157 -8.30 -6.44 -13.59
C ILE A 157 -7.40 -7.60 -13.16
N ASN A 158 -7.93 -8.82 -13.10
CA ASN A 158 -7.15 -10.03 -12.86
C ASN A 158 -6.21 -9.92 -11.66
N LEU A 159 -6.68 -9.39 -10.53
CA LEU A 159 -5.88 -9.36 -9.31
C LEU A 159 -5.79 -10.77 -8.72
N HIS A 160 -4.57 -11.31 -8.68
CA HIS A 160 -4.29 -12.61 -8.10
C HIS A 160 -3.05 -12.58 -7.24
N LEU A 161 -3.04 -13.39 -6.18
CA LEU A 161 -1.82 -13.81 -5.51
C LEU A 161 -1.26 -15.03 -6.23
N GLN A 162 -0.05 -14.94 -6.72
CA GLN A 162 0.73 -16.05 -7.28
C GLN A 162 1.79 -16.45 -6.26
N ARG A 163 1.71 -17.67 -5.76
CA ARG A 163 2.60 -18.24 -4.73
C ARG A 163 3.35 -19.42 -5.28
N MET A 164 4.64 -19.51 -4.99
CA MET A 164 5.47 -20.68 -5.24
C MET A 164 6.10 -21.12 -3.93
N GLN A 165 5.79 -22.33 -3.49
CA GLN A 165 6.42 -23.00 -2.35
C GLN A 165 7.39 -24.05 -2.85
N VAL A 166 8.62 -24.02 -2.38
CA VAL A 166 9.69 -24.91 -2.80
C VAL A 166 10.15 -25.77 -1.62
N HIS A 167 10.03 -27.08 -1.78
CA HIS A 167 10.59 -28.07 -0.88
C HIS A 167 11.85 -28.67 -1.51
N SER A 168 12.99 -28.13 -1.13
CA SER A 168 14.30 -28.56 -1.64
C SER A 168 14.91 -29.63 -0.72
N PRO A 169 15.60 -30.65 -1.27
CA PRO A 169 16.28 -31.67 -0.46
C PRO A 169 17.48 -31.11 0.35
N HIS A 170 17.95 -29.91 0.03
CA HIS A 170 19.17 -29.33 0.61
C HIS A 170 18.96 -28.05 1.41
N LEU A 171 17.83 -27.38 1.21
CA LEU A 171 17.55 -26.08 1.77
C LEU A 171 16.25 -26.14 2.59
N LYS A 172 16.08 -25.19 3.49
CA LYS A 172 14.78 -25.00 4.17
C LYS A 172 13.71 -24.68 3.12
N ASP A 173 12.49 -25.09 3.43
CA ASP A 173 11.32 -24.73 2.64
C ASP A 173 11.26 -23.22 2.45
N ALA A 174 11.02 -22.81 1.21
CA ALA A 174 10.97 -21.40 0.84
C ALA A 174 9.65 -21.06 0.17
N LEU A 175 9.21 -19.81 0.37
CA LEU A 175 7.97 -19.28 -0.14
C LEU A 175 8.22 -18.00 -0.92
N TYR A 176 7.70 -17.93 -2.13
CA TYR A 176 7.84 -16.77 -3.01
C TYR A 176 6.46 -16.32 -3.48
N ASP A 177 6.14 -15.07 -3.16
CA ASP A 177 4.87 -14.45 -3.51
C ASP A 177 5.08 -13.30 -4.51
N VAL A 178 4.17 -13.22 -5.47
CA VAL A 178 4.04 -12.07 -6.38
C VAL A 178 2.56 -11.78 -6.60
N ILE A 179 2.19 -10.51 -6.57
CA ILE A 179 0.85 -10.08 -6.92
C ILE A 179 0.81 -9.81 -8.43
N THR A 180 -0.15 -10.39 -9.12
CA THR A 180 -0.37 -10.12 -10.54
C THR A 180 -1.66 -9.32 -10.71
N VAL A 181 -1.60 -8.25 -11.46
CA VAL A 181 -2.73 -7.34 -11.68
C VAL A 181 -2.63 -6.67 -13.04
N GLY A 182 -3.76 -6.38 -13.68
CA GLY A 182 -3.79 -5.54 -14.87
C GLY A 182 -3.25 -4.16 -14.55
N ALA A 183 -2.53 -3.54 -15.48
CA ALA A 183 -2.00 -2.19 -15.28
C ALA A 183 -3.09 -1.25 -14.79
N PRO A 184 -2.90 -0.57 -13.65
CA PRO A 184 -3.84 0.42 -13.16
C PRO A 184 -4.04 1.52 -14.21
N ALA A 185 -5.21 1.58 -14.79
CA ALA A 185 -5.51 2.50 -15.89
C ALA A 185 -7.03 2.70 -16.06
N ALA A 186 -7.44 3.87 -16.57
CA ALA A 186 -8.82 4.21 -16.82
C ALA A 186 -9.27 3.76 -18.24
N HIS A 187 -9.50 2.47 -18.37
CA HIS A 187 -9.81 1.83 -19.66
C HIS A 187 -11.10 2.33 -20.32
N PHE A 188 -12.16 2.57 -19.52
CA PHE A 188 -13.43 3.08 -20.04
C PHE A 188 -13.28 4.50 -20.61
N GLN A 189 -12.50 5.37 -19.94
CA GLN A 189 -12.25 6.73 -20.44
C GLN A 189 -11.36 6.74 -21.69
N GLY A 190 -10.59 5.67 -21.93
CA GLY A 190 -9.70 5.53 -23.07
C GLY A 190 -8.45 6.41 -22.99
N PHE A 191 -7.62 6.35 -24.05
CA PHE A 191 -6.29 6.95 -24.07
C PHE A 191 -6.05 7.87 -25.28
N LYS A 192 -7.10 8.26 -25.98
CA LYS A 192 -7.01 9.10 -27.20
C LYS A 192 -6.24 10.42 -26.97
N ASN A 193 -6.36 10.99 -25.78
CA ASN A 193 -5.68 12.23 -25.39
C ASN A 193 -4.43 12.01 -24.52
N GLY A 194 -3.98 10.77 -24.35
CA GLY A 194 -2.92 10.33 -23.44
C GLY A 194 -3.47 9.86 -22.09
N GLY A 195 -2.57 9.51 -21.18
CA GLY A 195 -2.86 9.13 -19.80
C GLY A 195 -2.67 10.29 -18.82
N LEU A 196 -2.75 9.98 -17.52
CA LEU A 196 -2.71 10.97 -16.43
C LEU A 196 -1.45 11.84 -16.44
N ARG A 197 -0.27 11.27 -16.67
CA ARG A 197 0.98 12.05 -16.65
C ARG A 197 0.95 13.18 -17.68
N LYS A 198 0.54 12.87 -18.91
CA LYS A 198 0.39 13.85 -19.99
C LYS A 198 -0.73 14.82 -19.74
N LEU A 199 -1.88 14.34 -19.27
CA LEU A 199 -3.05 15.18 -19.01
C LEU A 199 -2.80 16.15 -17.86
N LEU A 200 -2.16 15.74 -16.78
CA LEU A 200 -1.76 16.59 -15.65
C LEU A 200 -0.75 17.66 -16.10
N HIS A 201 0.26 17.26 -16.87
CA HIS A 201 1.25 18.21 -17.40
C HIS A 201 0.62 19.27 -18.29
N ARG A 202 -0.29 18.87 -19.19
CA ARG A 202 -1.05 19.80 -20.04
C ARG A 202 -1.89 20.75 -19.20
N PHE A 203 -2.63 20.24 -18.23
CA PHE A 203 -3.47 21.02 -17.33
C PHE A 203 -2.64 22.07 -16.56
N GLU A 204 -1.50 21.68 -16.00
CA GLU A 204 -0.61 22.61 -15.31
C GLU A 204 -0.01 23.67 -16.27
N THR A 205 0.33 23.29 -17.50
CA THR A 205 0.86 24.21 -18.51
C THR A 205 -0.20 25.21 -18.95
N GLU A 206 -1.41 24.75 -19.25
CA GLU A 206 -2.54 25.62 -19.61
C GLU A 206 -2.86 26.58 -18.48
N ARG A 207 -2.85 26.11 -17.23
CA ARG A 207 -3.07 26.92 -16.03
C ARG A 207 -2.01 28.01 -15.85
N ARG A 208 -0.73 27.73 -16.14
CA ARG A 208 0.35 28.73 -16.09
C ARG A 208 0.23 29.78 -17.20
N ASN A 209 -0.27 29.40 -18.37
CA ASN A 209 -0.36 30.25 -19.55
C ASN A 209 -1.63 31.13 -19.58
N THR A 210 -2.68 30.75 -18.81
CA THR A 210 -3.87 31.58 -18.65
C THR A 210 -3.52 32.74 -17.72
N GLY A 211 -3.03 33.82 -18.27
CA GLY A 211 -2.67 35.06 -17.56
C GLY A 211 -3.88 35.80 -17.00
N TYR A 212 -4.53 35.26 -16.00
CA TYR A 212 -5.64 35.91 -15.31
C TYR A 212 -5.14 36.98 -14.34
N GLN A 213 -5.76 38.11 -14.35
CA GLN A 213 -5.46 39.33 -13.57
C GLN A 213 -5.87 39.25 -12.09
N PHE A 214 -5.95 38.09 -11.47
CA PHE A 214 -6.34 37.95 -10.07
C PHE A 214 -5.12 37.71 -9.19
N ILE A 215 -5.22 38.02 -7.90
CA ILE A 215 -4.17 37.72 -6.94
C ILE A 215 -4.01 36.19 -6.87
N TYR A 216 -2.96 35.70 -7.54
CA TYR A 216 -2.69 34.28 -7.59
C TYR A 216 -1.89 33.86 -6.38
N TYR A 217 -2.43 32.90 -5.68
CA TYR A 217 -1.56 32.01 -4.95
C TYR A 217 -0.84 31.13 -5.98
N SER A 218 0.48 31.12 -5.93
CA SER A 218 1.28 30.24 -6.81
C SER A 218 0.88 28.77 -6.60
N PRO A 219 1.10 27.87 -7.55
CA PRO A 219 0.89 26.43 -7.34
C PRO A 219 1.56 25.90 -6.07
N GLU A 220 2.72 26.47 -5.71
CA GLU A 220 3.44 26.18 -4.47
C GLU A 220 2.66 26.64 -3.23
N ASN A 221 2.03 27.79 -3.25
CA ASN A 221 1.20 28.27 -2.16
C ASN A 221 -0.06 27.44 -1.99
N THR A 222 -0.69 27.00 -3.10
CA THR A 222 -1.84 26.10 -3.04
C THR A 222 -1.45 24.72 -2.52
N ALA A 223 -0.31 24.19 -2.93
CA ALA A 223 0.23 22.92 -2.38
C ALA A 223 0.50 23.04 -0.87
N LYS A 224 1.13 24.14 -0.43
CA LYS A 224 1.32 24.43 1.00
C LYS A 224 0.00 24.57 1.76
N ALA A 225 -1.02 25.22 1.18
CA ALA A 225 -2.34 25.31 1.79
C ALA A 225 -2.99 23.94 2.00
N LYS A 226 -2.90 23.05 0.99
CA LYS A 226 -3.37 21.67 1.09
C LYS A 226 -2.58 20.87 2.13
N GLU A 227 -1.27 21.02 2.17
CA GLU A 227 -0.41 20.38 3.16
C GLU A 227 -0.75 20.83 4.58
N VAL A 228 -0.87 22.15 4.80
CA VAL A 228 -1.26 22.71 6.11
C VAL A 228 -2.63 22.22 6.53
N LEU A 229 -3.61 22.20 5.61
CA LEU A 229 -4.95 21.68 5.90
C LEU A 229 -4.92 20.18 6.25
N SER A 230 -4.12 19.40 5.55
CA SER A 230 -3.91 17.99 5.87
C SER A 230 -3.28 17.81 7.26
N ASN A 231 -2.24 18.56 7.57
CA ASN A 231 -1.56 18.54 8.86
C ASN A 231 -2.51 18.94 10.00
N ILE A 232 -3.33 19.96 9.82
CA ILE A 232 -4.37 20.36 10.78
C ILE A 232 -5.34 19.21 11.05
N ASN A 233 -5.82 18.56 9.99
CA ASN A 233 -6.76 17.44 10.11
C ASN A 233 -6.16 16.20 10.78
N GLN A 234 -4.85 16.02 10.70
CA GLN A 234 -4.12 14.91 11.37
C GLN A 234 -3.79 15.25 12.83
N LEU A 235 -3.30 16.45 13.08
CA LEU A 235 -2.76 16.84 14.38
C LEU A 235 -3.86 17.21 15.39
N GLN A 236 -4.96 17.81 14.97
CA GLN A 236 -6.05 18.20 15.86
C GLN A 236 -6.63 17.02 16.67
N PRO A 237 -6.99 15.87 16.04
CA PRO A 237 -7.47 14.71 16.79
C PRO A 237 -6.42 14.13 17.73
N LEU A 238 -5.14 14.14 17.32
CA LEU A 238 -4.05 13.62 18.14
C LEU A 238 -3.83 14.45 19.40
N ILE A 239 -3.83 15.80 19.27
CA ILE A 239 -3.71 16.70 20.43
C ILE A 239 -4.90 16.50 21.36
N ALA A 240 -6.13 16.39 20.82
CA ALA A 240 -7.32 16.15 21.64
C ALA A 240 -7.23 14.82 22.40
N THR A 241 -6.79 13.74 21.72
CA THR A 241 -6.62 12.41 22.33
C THR A 241 -5.55 12.44 23.43
N HIS A 242 -4.40 13.07 23.18
CA HIS A 242 -3.34 13.16 24.20
C HIS A 242 -3.75 14.03 25.39
N ALA A 243 -4.55 15.08 25.18
CA ALA A 243 -5.10 15.86 26.23
C ALA A 243 -6.11 15.06 27.10
N ASP A 244 -6.92 14.20 26.48
CA ASP A 244 -7.82 13.31 27.21
C ASP A 244 -7.05 12.22 27.98
N LEU A 245 -5.97 11.68 27.41
CA LEU A 245 -5.08 10.75 28.12
C LEU A 245 -4.44 11.41 29.36
N LEU A 246 -4.06 12.69 29.26
CA LEU A 246 -3.53 13.43 30.40
C LEU A 246 -4.56 13.57 31.50
N LEU A 247 -5.82 13.89 31.17
CA LEU A 247 -6.92 13.96 32.16
C LEU A 247 -7.18 12.60 32.81
N ASN A 248 -7.19 11.53 32.05
CA ASN A 248 -7.35 10.17 32.57
C ASN A 248 -6.21 9.80 33.54
N SER A 249 -4.96 10.14 33.17
CA SER A 249 -3.78 9.93 34.04
C SER A 249 -3.88 10.75 35.32
N ALA A 250 -4.39 11.98 35.27
CA ALA A 250 -4.63 12.83 36.44
C ALA A 250 -5.69 12.22 37.35
N SER A 251 -6.75 11.62 36.82
CA SER A 251 -7.79 10.95 37.60
C SER A 251 -7.28 9.70 38.33
N GLN A 252 -6.23 9.07 37.84
CA GLN A 252 -5.61 7.88 38.43
C GLN A 252 -4.56 8.22 39.50
N HIS A 253 -4.24 9.49 39.71
CA HIS A 253 -3.19 9.97 40.64
C HIS A 253 -1.84 9.29 40.48
N SER A 254 -1.42 9.02 39.22
CA SER A 254 -0.14 8.39 38.89
C SER A 254 0.80 9.42 38.29
N ALA A 255 1.84 9.81 39.02
CA ALA A 255 2.83 10.78 38.57
C ALA A 255 3.59 10.32 37.30
N ASP A 256 3.95 9.04 37.21
CA ASP A 256 4.65 8.49 36.06
C ASP A 256 3.76 8.45 34.80
N SER A 257 2.49 8.07 34.97
CA SER A 257 1.51 8.08 33.88
C SER A 257 1.22 9.53 33.42
N LEU A 258 1.16 10.48 34.35
CA LEU A 258 0.95 11.90 34.07
C LEU A 258 2.14 12.50 33.28
N LYS A 259 3.39 12.21 33.69
CA LYS A 259 4.62 12.62 32.99
C LYS A 259 4.67 12.07 31.56
N SER A 260 4.35 10.77 31.41
CA SER A 260 4.34 10.12 30.10
C SER A 260 3.29 10.74 29.16
N SER A 261 2.08 10.96 29.65
CA SER A 261 1.00 11.59 28.89
C SER A 261 1.30 13.05 28.55
N LEU A 262 1.94 13.79 29.47
CA LEU A 262 2.39 15.16 29.23
C LEU A 262 3.44 15.23 28.14
N LYS A 263 4.41 14.31 28.14
CA LYS A 263 5.44 14.25 27.10
C LYS A 263 4.83 14.07 25.72
N LEU A 264 3.87 13.15 25.56
CA LEU A 264 3.15 12.93 24.31
C LEU A 264 2.41 14.18 23.83
N LEU A 265 1.81 14.93 24.75
CA LEU A 265 1.11 16.19 24.42
C LEU A 265 2.11 17.31 24.04
N SER A 266 3.21 17.46 24.75
CA SER A 266 4.22 18.50 24.52
C SER A 266 5.02 18.31 23.23
N GLU A 267 5.19 17.11 22.76
CA GLU A 267 5.84 16.83 21.47
C GLU A 267 5.09 17.43 20.26
N LYS A 268 3.83 17.81 20.44
CA LYS A 268 2.98 18.43 19.40
C LYS A 268 2.98 19.96 19.39
N ASP A 269 3.79 20.60 20.23
CA ASP A 269 3.81 22.06 20.49
C ASP A 269 4.23 22.93 19.29
N ARG A 270 4.80 22.37 18.25
CA ARG A 270 5.47 23.15 17.18
C ARG A 270 4.52 23.82 16.17
N VAL A 271 3.20 23.66 16.29
CA VAL A 271 2.30 23.98 15.18
C VAL A 271 1.59 25.33 15.33
N TRP A 272 1.26 25.80 16.54
CA TRP A 272 0.48 27.04 16.70
C TRP A 272 0.85 27.84 17.97
N ALA A 273 1.22 29.09 17.79
CA ALA A 273 1.67 29.95 18.91
C ALA A 273 0.63 30.16 20.02
N ASN A 274 -0.68 30.18 19.70
CA ASN A 274 -1.75 30.35 20.69
C ASN A 274 -2.06 29.03 21.43
N VAL A 275 -1.94 27.90 20.75
CA VAL A 275 -2.05 26.57 21.37
C VAL A 275 -0.86 26.35 22.30
N GLY A 276 0.35 26.80 21.89
CA GLY A 276 1.55 26.73 22.71
C GLY A 276 1.43 27.44 24.06
N LYS A 277 0.75 28.59 24.14
CA LYS A 277 0.50 29.27 25.44
C LYS A 277 -0.37 28.43 26.38
N SER A 278 -1.45 27.84 25.86
CA SER A 278 -2.31 26.95 26.65
C SER A 278 -1.58 25.67 27.09
N LEU A 279 -0.75 25.10 26.24
CA LEU A 279 0.11 23.96 26.56
C LEU A 279 1.12 24.29 27.67
N ASN A 280 1.76 25.46 27.61
CA ASN A 280 2.71 25.88 28.63
C ASN A 280 2.05 26.05 30.01
N CYS A 281 0.78 26.53 30.05
CA CYS A 281 0.01 26.58 31.31
C CYS A 281 -0.25 25.16 31.87
N ILE A 282 -0.57 24.20 31.01
CA ILE A 282 -0.77 22.80 31.39
C ILE A 282 0.53 22.19 31.92
N ILE A 283 1.64 22.39 31.23
CA ILE A 283 2.97 21.92 31.63
C ILE A 283 3.33 22.45 33.01
N ALA A 284 3.24 23.75 33.20
CA ALA A 284 3.54 24.38 34.48
C ALA A 284 2.63 23.90 35.64
N THR A 285 1.39 23.56 35.35
CA THR A 285 0.46 23.03 36.36
C THR A 285 0.82 21.56 36.70
N VAL A 286 1.12 20.73 35.73
CA VAL A 286 1.56 19.33 35.94
C VAL A 286 2.84 19.29 36.73
N ASP A 287 3.84 20.11 36.39
CA ASP A 287 5.10 20.19 37.13
C ASP A 287 4.87 20.53 38.62
N LYS A 288 4.03 21.54 38.92
CA LYS A 288 3.67 21.88 40.28
C LYS A 288 2.96 20.79 41.05
N LEU A 289 2.07 20.02 40.37
CA LEU A 289 1.36 18.90 41.00
C LEU A 289 2.33 17.77 41.37
N ILE A 290 3.30 17.48 40.49
CA ILE A 290 4.30 16.45 40.73
C ILE A 290 5.30 16.87 41.82
N GLU A 291 5.77 18.12 41.82
CA GLU A 291 6.65 18.67 42.87
C GLU A 291 6.03 18.59 44.25
N ARG A 292 4.75 18.94 44.37
CA ARG A 292 4.03 18.86 45.65
C ARG A 292 3.89 17.43 46.16
N ASP A 293 3.70 16.47 45.27
CA ASP A 293 3.61 15.04 45.64
C ASP A 293 4.96 14.50 46.12
N SER A 294 6.06 14.89 45.43
CA SER A 294 7.44 14.51 45.80
C SER A 294 7.84 15.04 47.19
N HIS A 295 7.44 16.27 47.54
CA HIS A 295 7.74 16.85 48.86
C HIS A 295 6.93 16.22 50.02
N LYS A 296 5.81 15.56 49.74
CA LYS A 296 5.05 14.80 50.75
C LYS A 296 5.71 13.44 51.08
N GLU A 297 6.39 12.82 50.11
CA GLU A 297 7.11 11.54 50.34
C GLU A 297 8.40 11.74 51.18
N GLU A 298 9.08 12.88 51.06
CA GLU A 298 10.29 13.20 51.84
C GLU A 298 9.99 13.60 53.27
N GLY A 299 8.76 14.03 53.60
CA GLY A 299 8.34 14.49 54.95
C GLY A 299 7.94 13.39 55.93
N THR A 300 7.85 12.10 55.50
CA THR A 300 7.40 10.99 56.38
C THR A 300 8.52 10.13 56.94
N GLY A 301 9.80 10.49 56.72
CA GLY A 301 10.96 9.76 57.16
C GLY A 301 11.73 10.42 58.31
N GLY A 302 11.20 10.51 59.51
CA GLY A 302 12.01 11.02 60.61
C GLY A 302 11.31 11.21 61.94
N SER A 303 11.56 10.30 62.84
CA SER A 303 11.58 10.40 64.30
C SER A 303 10.39 9.83 65.05
N ARG A 304 10.59 8.61 65.53
CA ARG A 304 9.95 8.11 66.75
C ARG A 304 10.68 8.73 67.95
N SER A 305 9.98 9.47 68.77
CA SER A 305 10.28 9.58 70.18
C SER A 305 8.98 9.48 70.98
N ASN A 306 9.00 8.51 71.93
CA ASN A 306 7.98 8.31 72.96
C ASN A 306 7.86 9.55 73.82
N ASP A 307 6.63 9.95 74.17
CA ASP A 307 6.09 9.98 75.52
C ASP A 307 4.78 10.75 75.61
N GLY A 308 3.85 10.22 76.37
CA GLY A 308 2.91 10.99 77.17
C GLY A 308 1.48 11.09 76.65
N ASP A 309 0.62 10.32 77.34
CA ASP A 309 -0.84 10.43 77.43
C ASP A 309 -1.39 11.84 77.35
N THR A 310 -2.23 12.09 76.38
CA THR A 310 -3.42 12.94 76.52
C THR A 310 -4.42 12.65 75.40
N ALA A 311 -5.66 12.41 75.75
CA ALA A 311 -6.76 12.12 74.84
C ALA A 311 -6.96 13.24 73.84
N PRO A 312 -7.16 12.93 72.52
CA PRO A 312 -7.38 13.96 71.55
C PRO A 312 -8.79 14.52 71.66
N SER A 313 -8.85 15.85 71.69
CA SER A 313 -10.11 16.61 71.62
C SER A 313 -10.79 16.38 70.29
N LEU A 314 -12.14 16.34 70.31
CA LEU A 314 -13.01 16.04 69.15
C LEU A 314 -12.93 17.07 67.98
N GLU A 315 -12.07 18.08 68.07
CA GLU A 315 -11.91 19.15 67.06
C GLU A 315 -10.77 18.89 66.06
N GLU A 316 -9.88 17.90 66.28
CA GLU A 316 -8.80 17.54 65.34
C GLU A 316 -9.16 16.49 64.30
N SER A 317 -10.39 15.94 64.35
CA SER A 317 -10.87 14.91 63.41
C SER A 317 -11.49 15.46 62.14
N ILE A 318 -11.49 16.77 61.88
CA ILE A 318 -12.15 17.37 60.70
C ILE A 318 -11.14 18.04 59.73
N ALA A 319 -9.87 17.83 59.94
CA ALA A 319 -8.86 18.18 58.89
C ALA A 319 -8.43 16.95 58.10
N SER A 320 -9.38 16.21 57.53
CA SER A 320 -9.08 15.41 56.34
C SER A 320 -8.72 16.41 55.24
N HIS A 321 -7.41 16.59 55.00
CA HIS A 321 -6.92 17.30 53.83
C HIS A 321 -7.62 16.76 52.57
N PRO A 322 -8.27 17.61 51.76
CA PRO A 322 -8.84 17.15 50.53
C PRO A 322 -7.70 16.56 49.70
N LYS A 323 -7.83 15.31 49.30
CA LYS A 323 -6.98 14.75 48.27
C LYS A 323 -6.91 15.75 47.14
N GLU A 324 -5.72 16.32 46.85
CA GLU A 324 -5.58 17.29 45.76
C GLU A 324 -6.22 16.73 44.50
N ASP A 325 -7.23 17.36 44.02
CA ASP A 325 -7.96 16.98 42.82
C ASP A 325 -7.14 17.44 41.58
N TRP A 326 -6.22 16.64 41.16
CA TRP A 326 -5.42 16.87 39.95
C TRP A 326 -6.32 17.04 38.71
N TYR A 327 -7.38 16.26 38.64
CA TYR A 327 -8.36 16.35 37.58
C TYR A 327 -9.06 17.71 37.57
N GLY A 328 -9.53 18.17 38.73
CA GLY A 328 -10.19 19.47 38.87
C GLY A 328 -9.29 20.64 38.48
N GLN A 329 -7.99 20.58 38.71
CA GLN A 329 -7.04 21.61 38.31
C GLN A 329 -6.67 21.57 36.81
N LEU A 330 -6.56 20.40 36.22
CA LEU A 330 -6.19 20.25 34.81
C LEU A 330 -7.38 20.35 33.85
N HIS A 331 -8.56 19.92 34.26
CA HIS A 331 -9.74 19.89 33.40
C HIS A 331 -10.08 21.25 32.76
N PRO A 332 -10.15 22.39 33.50
CA PRO A 332 -10.45 23.68 32.89
C PRO A 332 -9.36 24.14 31.91
N LEU A 333 -8.08 23.83 32.19
CA LEU A 333 -6.97 24.18 31.29
C LEU A 333 -7.03 23.39 29.99
N ILE A 334 -7.39 22.13 30.07
CA ILE A 334 -7.55 21.27 28.89
C ILE A 334 -8.78 21.66 28.08
N LEU A 335 -9.86 22.07 28.76
CA LEU A 335 -11.02 22.59 28.07
C LEU A 335 -10.66 23.87 27.30
N THR A 336 -9.96 24.83 27.95
CA THR A 336 -9.46 26.04 27.29
C THR A 336 -8.53 25.72 26.12
N LEU A 337 -7.64 24.73 26.24
CA LEU A 337 -6.79 24.27 25.14
C LEU A 337 -7.62 23.78 23.94
N LYS A 338 -8.64 22.97 24.21
CA LYS A 338 -9.55 22.45 23.17
C LYS A 338 -10.34 23.56 22.48
N GLU A 339 -10.82 24.52 23.23
CA GLU A 339 -11.54 25.70 22.70
C GLU A 339 -10.63 26.56 21.83
N CYS A 340 -9.46 26.97 22.36
CA CYS A 340 -8.47 27.73 21.59
C CYS A 340 -8.04 26.99 20.30
N MET A 341 -7.81 25.70 20.40
CA MET A 341 -7.48 24.89 19.26
C MET A 341 -8.63 24.84 18.23
N GLY A 342 -9.87 24.71 18.71
CA GLY A 342 -11.07 24.75 17.88
C GLY A 342 -11.20 26.04 17.08
N GLU A 343 -11.02 27.19 17.74
CA GLU A 343 -11.09 28.50 17.09
C GLU A 343 -9.99 28.72 16.06
N VAL A 344 -8.74 28.41 16.41
CA VAL A 344 -7.58 28.56 15.50
C VAL A 344 -7.75 27.65 14.27
N VAL A 345 -8.15 26.40 14.48
CA VAL A 345 -8.42 25.45 13.42
C VAL A 345 -9.56 25.94 12.53
N SER A 346 -10.67 26.42 13.11
CA SER A 346 -11.80 26.90 12.31
C SER A 346 -11.41 28.08 11.42
N ARG A 347 -10.71 29.09 11.96
CA ARG A 347 -10.23 30.25 11.20
C ARG A 347 -9.23 29.87 10.10
N ALA A 348 -8.28 28.97 10.44
CA ALA A 348 -7.31 28.48 9.47
C ALA A 348 -7.98 27.70 8.34
N LYS A 349 -8.93 26.82 8.68
CA LYS A 349 -9.71 26.06 7.69
C LYS A 349 -10.50 27.00 6.77
N GLN A 350 -11.21 27.99 7.30
CA GLN A 350 -11.95 28.95 6.49
C GLN A 350 -11.04 29.72 5.52
N SER A 351 -9.90 30.21 5.99
CA SER A 351 -8.93 30.93 5.14
C SER A 351 -8.36 30.03 4.04
N LEU A 352 -7.96 28.79 4.39
CA LEU A 352 -7.43 27.83 3.44
C LEU A 352 -8.51 27.36 2.46
N THR A 353 -9.74 27.15 2.91
CA THR A 353 -10.89 26.79 2.08
C THR A 353 -11.20 27.89 1.06
N PHE A 354 -11.09 29.16 1.44
CA PHE A 354 -11.26 30.27 0.51
C PHE A 354 -10.15 30.30 -0.57
N VAL A 355 -8.89 30.03 -0.20
CA VAL A 355 -7.79 29.90 -1.16
C VAL A 355 -8.07 28.77 -2.16
N LEU A 356 -8.51 27.61 -1.66
CA LEU A 356 -8.84 26.45 -2.49
C LEU A 356 -10.08 26.68 -3.37
N LEU A 357 -11.06 27.46 -2.92
CA LEU A 357 -12.20 27.88 -3.73
C LEU A 357 -11.76 28.66 -4.96
N GLN A 358 -10.81 29.57 -4.79
CA GLN A 358 -10.27 30.34 -5.92
C GLN A 358 -9.61 29.43 -6.96
N GLU A 359 -8.82 28.45 -6.51
CA GLU A 359 -8.19 27.47 -7.41
C GLU A 359 -9.22 26.63 -8.18
N LEU A 360 -10.18 26.06 -7.45
CA LEU A 360 -11.21 25.20 -8.03
C LEU A 360 -12.09 25.94 -9.03
N ALA A 361 -12.46 27.19 -8.77
CA ALA A 361 -13.39 27.94 -9.56
C ALA A 361 -12.92 28.17 -11.02
N TYR A 362 -11.61 28.23 -11.26
CA TYR A 362 -11.04 28.48 -12.58
C TYR A 362 -10.76 27.25 -13.42
N SER A 363 -10.66 26.06 -12.79
CA SER A 363 -10.21 24.85 -13.47
C SER A 363 -11.25 23.72 -13.44
N LEU A 364 -12.48 24.04 -13.07
CA LEU A 364 -13.44 23.10 -12.54
C LEU A 364 -13.75 21.86 -13.38
N PRO A 365 -14.19 21.92 -14.64
CA PRO A 365 -14.60 20.71 -15.37
C PRO A 365 -13.42 19.78 -15.67
N GLN A 366 -12.26 20.32 -16.03
CA GLN A 366 -11.06 19.54 -16.33
C GLN A 366 -10.47 18.94 -15.06
N CYS A 367 -10.45 19.69 -13.96
CA CYS A 367 -9.96 19.22 -12.66
C CYS A 367 -10.78 18.04 -12.17
N LEU A 368 -12.10 18.08 -12.25
CA LEU A 368 -12.98 17.00 -11.83
C LEU A 368 -12.76 15.71 -12.62
N MET A 369 -12.62 15.82 -13.94
CA MET A 369 -12.36 14.66 -14.80
C MET A 369 -10.98 14.04 -14.52
N LEU A 370 -9.96 14.87 -14.26
CA LEU A 370 -8.63 14.40 -13.87
C LEU A 370 -8.65 13.74 -12.50
N THR A 371 -9.39 14.31 -11.54
CA THR A 371 -9.57 13.73 -10.20
C THR A 371 -10.25 12.36 -10.31
N LEU A 372 -11.34 12.25 -11.06
CA LEU A 372 -12.02 10.96 -11.26
C LEU A 372 -11.06 9.92 -11.86
N ARG A 373 -10.32 10.29 -12.92
CA ARG A 373 -9.36 9.38 -13.55
C ARG A 373 -8.27 8.94 -12.57
N ARG A 374 -7.76 9.87 -11.78
CA ARG A 374 -6.73 9.60 -10.77
C ARG A 374 -7.27 8.68 -9.66
N ASP A 375 -8.49 8.92 -9.18
CA ASP A 375 -9.14 8.09 -8.17
C ASP A 375 -9.38 6.65 -8.69
N ILE A 376 -9.76 6.49 -9.94
CA ILE A 376 -9.94 5.18 -10.60
C ILE A 376 -8.62 4.41 -10.63
N VAL A 377 -7.56 5.04 -11.12
CA VAL A 377 -6.25 4.41 -11.25
C VAL A 377 -5.67 4.08 -9.88
N PHE A 378 -5.78 5.01 -8.94
CA PHE A 378 -5.36 4.81 -7.56
C PHE A 378 -6.09 3.65 -6.87
N SER A 379 -7.42 3.54 -7.06
CA SER A 379 -8.23 2.45 -6.53
C SER A 379 -7.72 1.08 -6.95
N GLN A 380 -7.39 0.91 -8.23
CA GLN A 380 -6.88 -0.34 -8.77
C GLN A 380 -5.51 -0.70 -8.16
N ALA A 381 -4.61 0.29 -8.03
CA ALA A 381 -3.30 0.09 -7.42
C ALA A 381 -3.40 -0.21 -5.92
N LEU A 382 -4.27 0.50 -5.20
CA LEU A 382 -4.48 0.33 -3.76
C LEU A 382 -5.02 -1.07 -3.41
N ALA A 383 -5.97 -1.58 -4.16
CA ALA A 383 -6.52 -2.92 -3.93
C ALA A 383 -5.41 -4.00 -4.01
N GLY A 384 -4.51 -3.89 -4.99
CA GLY A 384 -3.34 -4.75 -5.08
C GLY A 384 -2.40 -4.58 -3.90
N LEU A 385 -2.08 -3.34 -3.52
CA LEU A 385 -1.19 -3.03 -2.39
C LEU A 385 -1.71 -3.63 -1.09
N VAL A 386 -2.99 -3.49 -0.77
CA VAL A 386 -3.57 -4.04 0.47
C VAL A 386 -3.50 -5.57 0.47
N CYS A 387 -3.80 -6.22 -0.66
CA CYS A 387 -3.64 -7.65 -0.82
C CYS A 387 -2.17 -8.09 -0.56
N GLY A 388 -1.22 -7.41 -1.17
CA GLY A 388 0.20 -7.69 -1.02
C GLY A 388 0.70 -7.47 0.41
N PHE A 389 0.26 -6.40 1.07
CA PHE A 389 0.62 -6.11 2.47
C PHE A 389 0.16 -7.21 3.43
N ILE A 390 -1.09 -7.64 3.33
CA ILE A 390 -1.65 -8.70 4.20
C ILE A 390 -0.87 -10.00 4.04
N ILE A 391 -0.56 -10.39 2.80
CA ILE A 391 0.21 -11.60 2.53
C ILE A 391 1.64 -11.47 3.06
N LYS A 392 2.31 -10.35 2.81
CA LYS A 392 3.67 -10.10 3.29
C LYS A 392 3.73 -10.09 4.82
N LEU A 393 2.78 -9.41 5.45
CA LEU A 393 2.69 -9.40 6.90
C LEU A 393 2.53 -10.83 7.46
N HIS A 394 1.59 -11.60 6.91
CA HIS A 394 1.37 -12.99 7.35
C HIS A 394 2.62 -13.87 7.22
N THR A 395 3.30 -13.80 6.07
CA THR A 395 4.49 -14.64 5.82
C THR A 395 5.71 -14.24 6.64
N SER A 396 5.72 -13.03 7.19
CA SER A 396 6.85 -12.44 7.91
C SER A 396 6.54 -12.05 9.37
N LEU A 397 5.41 -12.51 9.93
CA LEU A 397 5.03 -12.21 11.33
C LEU A 397 6.05 -12.65 12.36
N HIS A 398 6.76 -13.74 12.09
CA HIS A 398 7.77 -14.31 13.00
C HIS A 398 9.21 -13.87 12.66
N ASP A 399 9.38 -12.97 11.69
CA ASP A 399 10.67 -12.40 11.35
C ASP A 399 10.87 -11.05 12.08
N PRO A 400 11.65 -11.00 13.17
CA PRO A 400 11.86 -9.79 13.94
C PRO A 400 12.58 -8.71 13.14
N HIS A 401 13.43 -9.09 12.18
CA HIS A 401 14.16 -8.13 11.34
C HIS A 401 13.23 -7.47 10.34
N PHE A 402 12.31 -8.24 9.76
CA PHE A 402 11.27 -7.67 8.89
C PHE A 402 10.36 -6.71 9.66
N LEU A 403 9.89 -7.10 10.85
CA LEU A 403 9.04 -6.23 11.66
C LEU A 403 9.76 -4.94 12.07
N GLN A 404 11.05 -5.03 12.41
CA GLN A 404 11.88 -3.86 12.69
C GLN A 404 12.03 -2.98 11.44
N GLN A 405 12.38 -3.54 10.29
CA GLN A 405 12.44 -2.82 9.01
C GLN A 405 11.12 -2.11 8.71
N LEU A 406 9.99 -2.80 8.91
CA LEU A 406 8.66 -2.29 8.63
C LEU A 406 8.34 -1.00 9.41
N HIS A 407 8.67 -0.94 10.71
CA HIS A 407 8.37 0.25 11.52
C HIS A 407 9.47 1.31 11.51
N THR A 408 10.74 0.98 11.19
CA THR A 408 11.84 1.95 11.18
C THR A 408 12.09 2.56 9.80
N VAL A 409 11.98 1.76 8.76
CA VAL A 409 12.25 2.15 7.37
C VAL A 409 10.96 2.31 6.59
N GLY A 410 10.07 1.33 6.66
CA GLY A 410 8.87 1.19 5.85
C GLY A 410 8.99 0.05 4.84
N LEU A 411 7.98 -0.09 3.98
CA LEU A 411 7.82 -1.21 3.06
C LEU A 411 8.13 -0.81 1.62
N LEU A 412 9.09 -1.48 1.01
CA LEU A 412 9.36 -1.35 -0.44
C LEU A 412 8.31 -2.14 -1.23
N VAL A 413 7.71 -1.51 -2.23
CA VAL A 413 6.70 -2.10 -3.10
C VAL A 413 7.10 -1.89 -4.55
N GLN A 414 7.48 -2.96 -5.24
CA GLN A 414 7.99 -2.87 -6.60
C GLN A 414 7.00 -3.43 -7.60
N TYR A 415 6.57 -2.57 -8.52
CA TYR A 415 5.78 -2.91 -9.69
C TYR A 415 6.69 -3.16 -10.89
N GLU A 416 6.46 -4.29 -11.56
CA GLU A 416 7.02 -4.62 -12.85
C GLU A 416 5.97 -4.40 -13.93
N GLY A 417 6.22 -3.49 -14.87
CA GLY A 417 5.37 -3.20 -16.01
C GLY A 417 5.90 -3.82 -17.30
N LEU A 418 5.00 -4.38 -18.09
CA LEU A 418 5.29 -4.97 -19.40
C LEU A 418 4.55 -4.24 -20.53
N LEU A 419 4.37 -2.92 -20.37
CA LEU A 419 3.64 -2.07 -21.32
C LEU A 419 4.61 -1.47 -22.33
N SER A 420 4.15 -1.37 -23.59
CA SER A 420 4.89 -0.64 -24.63
C SER A 420 4.66 0.86 -24.54
N THR A 421 5.60 1.63 -25.07
CA THR A 421 5.48 3.10 -25.24
C THR A 421 4.88 3.45 -26.60
N TYR A 422 3.86 2.71 -27.05
CA TYR A 422 3.21 2.90 -28.33
C TYR A 422 1.70 2.69 -28.25
N SER A 423 0.94 3.44 -29.09
CA SER A 423 -0.53 3.36 -29.15
C SER A 423 -1.19 3.60 -27.77
N ASP A 424 -2.27 2.90 -27.45
CA ASP A 424 -2.99 3.06 -26.18
C ASP A 424 -2.16 2.69 -24.95
N GLU A 425 -1.16 1.80 -25.10
CA GLU A 425 -0.36 1.34 -23.97
C GLU A 425 0.52 2.44 -23.38
N ILE A 426 0.91 3.45 -24.16
CA ILE A 426 1.64 4.61 -23.61
C ILE A 426 0.76 5.38 -22.60
N GLY A 427 -0.53 5.58 -22.92
CA GLY A 427 -1.48 6.23 -22.01
C GLY A 427 -1.75 5.38 -20.77
N MET A 428 -1.78 4.05 -20.91
CA MET A 428 -1.88 3.14 -19.75
C MET A 428 -0.65 3.22 -18.86
N LEU A 429 0.54 3.33 -19.44
CA LEU A 429 1.79 3.49 -18.69
C LEU A 429 1.84 4.84 -17.96
N GLU A 430 1.33 5.91 -18.60
CA GLU A 430 1.19 7.22 -17.96
C GLU A 430 0.23 7.19 -16.77
N ASP A 431 -0.92 6.53 -16.90
CA ASP A 431 -1.87 6.31 -15.79
C ASP A 431 -1.21 5.50 -14.66
N MET A 432 -0.62 4.36 -15.01
CA MET A 432 0.02 3.45 -14.08
C MET A 432 1.13 4.15 -13.28
N ALA A 433 1.98 4.95 -13.94
CA ALA A 433 3.06 5.68 -13.27
C ALA A 433 2.53 6.64 -12.20
N VAL A 434 1.45 7.36 -12.49
CA VAL A 434 0.82 8.27 -11.52
C VAL A 434 0.15 7.48 -10.39
N GLY A 435 -0.62 6.45 -10.70
CA GLY A 435 -1.32 5.65 -9.69
C GLY A 435 -0.39 4.96 -8.71
N ILE A 436 0.72 4.41 -9.20
CA ILE A 436 1.74 3.79 -8.35
C ILE A 436 2.47 4.84 -7.51
N SER A 437 2.85 5.98 -8.09
CA SER A 437 3.45 7.08 -7.34
C SER A 437 2.54 7.57 -6.21
N ASP A 438 1.23 7.63 -6.44
CA ASP A 438 0.25 8.05 -5.43
C ASP A 438 0.14 7.09 -4.23
N LEU A 439 0.58 5.85 -4.35
CA LEU A 439 0.64 4.90 -3.22
C LEU A 439 1.56 5.37 -2.08
N ARG A 440 2.42 6.37 -2.30
CA ARG A 440 3.20 7.02 -1.22
C ARG A 440 2.32 7.73 -0.20
N LYS A 441 1.09 8.09 -0.58
CA LYS A 441 0.11 8.70 0.31
C LYS A 441 -0.52 7.70 1.27
N VAL A 442 -0.21 6.42 1.12
CA VAL A 442 -0.77 5.33 1.91
C VAL A 442 0.18 4.98 3.04
N ALA A 443 -0.37 4.88 4.25
CA ALA A 443 0.28 4.25 5.38
C ALA A 443 -0.60 3.12 5.90
N PHE A 444 0.02 2.07 6.43
CA PHE A 444 -0.70 1.01 7.13
C PHE A 444 -0.65 1.25 8.63
N LYS A 445 -1.73 0.87 9.31
CA LYS A 445 -1.83 0.82 10.75
C LYS A 445 -2.32 -0.57 11.16
N ILE A 446 -1.63 -1.21 12.08
CA ILE A 446 -2.04 -2.51 12.59
C ILE A 446 -2.77 -2.29 13.91
N THR A 447 -3.93 -2.93 14.08
CA THR A 447 -4.76 -2.83 15.28
C THR A 447 -5.24 -4.22 15.70
N GLU A 448 -5.74 -4.32 16.92
CA GLU A 448 -6.35 -5.54 17.42
C GLU A 448 -7.75 -5.74 16.83
N ALA A 449 -8.03 -6.95 16.36
CA ALA A 449 -9.34 -7.33 15.85
C ALA A 449 -10.34 -7.54 16.99
N LYS A 450 -11.54 -6.97 16.82
CA LYS A 450 -12.66 -7.15 17.75
C LYS A 450 -13.56 -8.33 17.37
N SER A 451 -13.51 -8.76 16.13
CA SER A 451 -14.25 -9.91 15.59
C SER A 451 -13.39 -10.73 14.63
N SER A 452 -13.84 -11.93 14.29
CA SER A 452 -13.13 -12.82 13.35
C SER A 452 -13.23 -12.39 11.88
N ASP A 453 -14.17 -11.50 11.55
CA ASP A 453 -14.49 -11.11 10.16
C ASP A 453 -14.09 -9.67 9.82
N ASP A 454 -13.16 -9.11 10.59
CA ASP A 454 -12.72 -7.74 10.40
C ASP A 454 -11.88 -7.58 9.13
N LEU A 455 -12.50 -7.00 8.09
CA LEU A 455 -11.81 -6.61 6.87
C LEU A 455 -11.00 -5.32 7.08
N PRO A 456 -10.00 -5.05 6.21
CA PRO A 456 -9.27 -3.78 6.26
C PRO A 456 -10.20 -2.58 6.11
N VAL A 457 -9.96 -1.54 6.89
CA VAL A 457 -10.73 -0.29 6.88
C VAL A 457 -9.86 0.83 6.32
N LEU A 458 -10.42 1.62 5.42
CA LEU A 458 -9.74 2.78 4.82
C LEU A 458 -10.24 4.06 5.47
N THR A 459 -9.30 4.88 5.93
CA THR A 459 -9.55 6.21 6.53
C THR A 459 -8.61 7.25 5.92
N GLY A 460 -8.84 8.53 6.25
CA GLY A 460 -8.03 9.64 5.76
C GLY A 460 -8.71 10.43 4.65
N ARG A 461 -7.92 10.99 3.76
CA ARG A 461 -8.36 11.84 2.62
C ARG A 461 -7.44 11.60 1.42
N ARG A 462 -7.76 12.17 0.24
CA ARG A 462 -6.97 12.03 -1.00
C ARG A 462 -5.49 12.40 -0.87
N GLU A 463 -5.13 13.22 0.10
CA GLU A 463 -3.73 13.61 0.35
C GLU A 463 -2.98 12.62 1.27
N HIS A 464 -3.72 11.88 2.09
CA HIS A 464 -3.15 10.93 3.02
C HIS A 464 -4.18 9.85 3.41
N TYR A 465 -3.87 8.61 3.13
CA TYR A 465 -4.71 7.46 3.43
C TYR A 465 -4.08 6.59 4.52
N VAL A 466 -4.92 6.07 5.40
CA VAL A 466 -4.52 5.05 6.37
C VAL A 466 -5.36 3.80 6.14
N VAL A 467 -4.68 2.68 5.88
CA VAL A 467 -5.31 1.36 5.81
C VAL A 467 -5.10 0.67 7.15
N GLU A 468 -6.19 0.48 7.89
CA GLU A 468 -6.18 -0.23 9.15
C GLU A 468 -6.34 -1.72 8.89
N VAL A 469 -5.35 -2.51 9.33
CA VAL A 469 -5.31 -3.97 9.23
C VAL A 469 -5.45 -4.55 10.62
N LYS A 470 -6.47 -5.37 10.83
CA LYS A 470 -6.83 -5.90 12.14
C LYS A 470 -6.30 -7.32 12.31
N LEU A 471 -5.57 -7.57 13.39
CA LEU A 471 -5.00 -8.88 13.71
C LEU A 471 -5.63 -9.45 14.99
N PRO A 472 -5.77 -10.78 15.11
CA PRO A 472 -6.20 -11.43 16.33
C PRO A 472 -5.33 -11.02 17.52
N ALA A 473 -5.92 -10.91 18.72
CA ALA A 473 -5.25 -10.45 19.94
C ALA A 473 -3.93 -11.19 20.20
N THR A 474 -3.92 -12.51 20.04
CA THR A 474 -2.73 -13.37 20.27
C THR A 474 -1.55 -13.00 19.35
N VAL A 475 -1.83 -12.62 18.10
CA VAL A 475 -0.83 -12.22 17.12
C VAL A 475 -0.42 -10.76 17.35
N PHE A 476 -1.39 -9.89 17.61
CA PHE A 476 -1.16 -8.46 17.87
C PHE A 476 -0.24 -8.25 19.09
N GLU A 477 -0.45 -9.00 20.18
CA GLU A 477 0.38 -8.92 21.38
C GLU A 477 1.86 -9.31 21.14
N SER A 478 2.14 -10.14 20.13
CA SER A 478 3.51 -10.55 19.79
C SER A 478 4.29 -9.50 18.98
N LEU A 479 3.63 -8.43 18.52
CA LEU A 479 4.26 -7.41 17.69
C LEU A 479 5.13 -6.44 18.50
N PRO A 480 6.11 -5.78 17.85
CA PRO A 480 6.89 -4.69 18.46
C PRO A 480 5.99 -3.59 19.04
N LEU A 481 6.46 -2.98 20.14
CA LEU A 481 5.71 -1.97 20.87
C LEU A 481 5.28 -0.79 19.96
N GLN A 482 6.19 -0.33 19.10
CA GLN A 482 5.93 0.78 18.18
C GLN A 482 4.72 0.51 17.26
N ILE A 483 4.60 -0.72 16.77
CA ILE A 483 3.46 -1.14 15.93
C ILE A 483 2.18 -1.21 16.77
N LYS A 484 2.25 -1.76 17.98
CA LYS A 484 1.10 -1.85 18.91
C LYS A 484 0.59 -0.47 19.34
N GLU A 485 1.47 0.51 19.50
CA GLU A 485 1.12 1.90 19.80
C GLU A 485 0.51 2.66 18.61
N GLY A 486 0.36 2.00 17.47
CA GLY A 486 -0.32 2.54 16.28
C GLY A 486 0.56 3.39 15.38
N GLN A 487 1.88 3.16 15.40
CA GLN A 487 2.79 3.79 14.44
C GLN A 487 2.34 3.52 13.01
N LEU A 488 2.38 4.54 12.18
CA LEU A 488 2.08 4.44 10.76
C LEU A 488 3.24 3.79 10.01
N LEU A 489 2.92 2.80 9.21
CA LEU A 489 3.87 2.03 8.42
C LEU A 489 3.84 2.56 6.98
N HIS A 490 4.91 3.23 6.58
CA HIS A 490 4.99 3.91 5.30
C HIS A 490 5.32 2.97 4.14
N VAL A 491 4.87 3.32 2.94
CA VAL A 491 5.04 2.56 1.70
C VAL A 491 5.95 3.33 0.75
N TYR A 492 6.92 2.63 0.16
CA TYR A 492 7.83 3.14 -0.86
C TYR A 492 7.56 2.43 -2.20
N PRO A 493 6.62 2.94 -3.01
CA PRO A 493 6.27 2.33 -4.28
C PRO A 493 7.28 2.72 -5.36
N VAL A 494 7.66 1.76 -6.19
CA VAL A 494 8.53 1.96 -7.35
C VAL A 494 8.00 1.18 -8.55
N LEU A 495 8.25 1.69 -9.75
CA LEU A 495 7.83 1.11 -11.02
C LEU A 495 9.02 0.98 -11.96
N PHE A 496 9.29 -0.24 -12.41
CA PHE A 496 10.18 -0.48 -13.56
C PHE A 496 9.38 -1.06 -14.71
N ASN A 497 9.52 -0.47 -15.90
CA ASN A 497 8.76 -0.90 -17.08
C ASN A 497 9.69 -1.20 -18.25
N VAL A 498 9.48 -2.35 -18.87
CA VAL A 498 10.11 -2.71 -20.16
C VAL A 498 9.05 -3.32 -21.06
N GLY A 499 8.72 -2.64 -22.14
CA GLY A 499 7.85 -3.18 -23.17
C GLY A 499 8.51 -4.35 -23.91
N ILE A 500 7.80 -5.47 -24.05
CA ILE A 500 8.37 -6.71 -24.62
C ILE A 500 7.71 -7.13 -25.94
N ASN A 501 6.56 -6.52 -26.30
CA ASN A 501 5.77 -6.92 -27.46
C ASN A 501 6.24 -6.25 -28.77
N GLU A 502 5.52 -6.51 -29.86
CA GLU A 502 5.77 -5.92 -31.18
C GLU A 502 5.61 -4.41 -31.20
N GLN A 503 4.67 -3.87 -30.42
CA GLN A 503 4.43 -2.41 -30.32
C GLN A 503 5.66 -1.70 -29.76
N GLN A 504 6.35 -2.30 -28.79
CA GLN A 504 7.62 -1.77 -28.29
C GLN A 504 8.69 -1.72 -29.37
N THR A 505 8.74 -2.72 -30.28
CA THR A 505 9.65 -2.68 -31.41
C THR A 505 9.36 -1.50 -32.34
N LEU A 506 8.09 -1.16 -32.53
CA LEU A 506 7.69 0.02 -33.32
C LEU A 506 8.09 1.32 -32.61
N ALA A 507 7.87 1.42 -31.29
CA ALA A 507 8.30 2.57 -30.49
C ALA A 507 9.83 2.80 -30.59
N GLU A 508 10.61 1.74 -30.44
CA GLU A 508 12.08 1.78 -30.46
C GLU A 508 12.68 2.11 -31.84
N ARG A 509 11.95 1.83 -32.92
CA ARG A 509 12.43 2.09 -34.29
C ARG A 509 11.91 3.40 -34.87
N PHE A 510 10.68 3.77 -34.56
CA PHE A 510 9.96 4.83 -35.25
C PHE A 510 9.22 5.80 -34.30
N GLY A 511 9.24 5.54 -32.99
CA GLY A 511 8.55 6.31 -31.98
C GLY A 511 9.47 6.91 -30.94
N ASP A 512 8.92 7.08 -29.73
CA ASP A 512 9.60 7.64 -28.55
C ASP A 512 9.52 6.66 -27.37
N VAL A 513 10.65 6.43 -26.74
CA VAL A 513 10.78 5.57 -25.55
C VAL A 513 11.17 6.35 -24.30
N SER A 514 11.25 7.67 -24.40
CA SER A 514 11.69 8.55 -23.31
C SER A 514 10.85 8.43 -22.05
N LEU A 515 9.54 8.16 -22.16
CA LEU A 515 8.67 7.93 -21.03
C LEU A 515 9.14 6.72 -20.18
N GLN A 516 9.44 5.58 -20.83
CA GLN A 516 9.96 4.40 -20.15
C GLN A 516 11.33 4.66 -19.51
N GLU A 517 12.22 5.34 -20.23
CA GLU A 517 13.54 5.71 -19.74
C GLU A 517 13.45 6.62 -18.49
N SER A 518 12.60 7.63 -18.55
CA SER A 518 12.35 8.56 -17.43
C SER A 518 11.77 7.81 -16.21
N ILE A 519 10.75 6.95 -16.41
CA ILE A 519 10.16 6.16 -15.34
C ILE A 519 11.22 5.27 -14.67
N ASN A 520 12.01 4.55 -15.44
CA ASN A 520 13.03 3.65 -14.90
C ASN A 520 14.12 4.41 -14.12
N GLN A 521 14.54 5.58 -14.63
CA GLN A 521 15.53 6.41 -13.96
C GLN A 521 14.99 7.01 -12.65
N GLU A 522 13.81 7.63 -12.68
CA GLU A 522 13.14 8.20 -11.51
C GLU A 522 12.96 7.14 -10.39
N ASN A 523 12.54 5.94 -10.78
CA ASN A 523 12.29 4.86 -9.81
C ASN A 523 13.57 4.17 -9.33
N PHE A 524 14.65 4.20 -10.12
CA PHE A 524 15.96 3.78 -9.63
C PHE A 524 16.44 4.69 -8.49
N GLU A 525 16.33 6.01 -8.65
CA GLU A 525 16.68 6.99 -7.61
C GLU A 525 15.92 6.73 -6.31
N LEU A 526 14.63 6.36 -6.41
CA LEU A 526 13.82 6.02 -5.25
C LEU A 526 14.24 4.72 -4.56
N VAL A 527 14.63 3.70 -5.32
CA VAL A 527 15.18 2.47 -4.74
C VAL A 527 16.50 2.74 -4.05
N GLN A 528 17.34 3.60 -4.63
CA GLN A 528 18.62 4.00 -4.04
C GLN A 528 18.42 4.79 -2.74
N GLU A 529 17.43 5.70 -2.71
CA GLU A 529 17.03 6.42 -1.51
C GLU A 529 16.54 5.46 -0.41
N TYR A 530 15.64 4.52 -0.76
CA TYR A 530 15.17 3.51 0.17
C TYR A 530 16.32 2.67 0.74
N TYR A 531 17.24 2.23 -0.11
CA TYR A 531 18.42 1.48 0.32
C TYR A 531 19.31 2.30 1.28
N SER A 532 19.49 3.58 1.02
CA SER A 532 20.27 4.47 1.91
C SER A 532 19.61 4.59 3.28
N ILE A 533 18.30 4.78 3.33
CA ILE A 533 17.51 4.84 4.59
C ILE A 533 17.59 3.48 5.33
N PHE A 534 17.49 2.37 4.60
CA PHE A 534 17.62 1.02 5.16
C PHE A 534 18.98 0.83 5.83
N MET A 535 20.06 1.21 5.15
CA MET A 535 21.44 1.09 5.66
C MET A 535 21.70 1.98 6.89
N GLU A 536 21.03 3.13 6.97
CA GLU A 536 21.18 4.07 8.08
C GLU A 536 20.38 3.63 9.32
N LYS A 537 19.16 3.14 9.14
CA LYS A 537 18.21 2.91 10.23
C LYS A 537 18.19 1.51 10.79
N MET A 538 18.66 0.51 10.05
CA MET A 538 18.71 -0.86 10.55
C MET A 538 19.91 -1.07 11.49
N PRO A 539 19.83 -2.01 12.46
CA PRO A 539 20.92 -2.26 13.42
C PRO A 539 22.23 -2.61 12.73
N PRO A 540 23.37 -2.08 13.21
CA PRO A 540 24.69 -2.33 12.60
C PRO A 540 25.05 -3.81 12.48
N ASP A 541 24.72 -4.61 13.49
CA ASP A 541 24.99 -6.06 13.49
C ASP A 541 24.20 -6.77 12.38
N TYR A 542 22.93 -6.39 12.19
CA TYR A 542 22.12 -6.90 11.09
C TYR A 542 22.68 -6.47 9.74
N ILE A 543 23.06 -5.20 9.60
CA ILE A 543 23.62 -4.66 8.34
C ILE A 543 24.92 -5.37 7.98
N SER A 544 25.82 -5.61 8.92
CA SER A 544 27.08 -6.32 8.67
C SER A 544 26.81 -7.74 8.12
N HIS A 545 25.97 -8.48 8.78
CA HIS A 545 25.58 -9.84 8.35
C HIS A 545 24.83 -9.83 7.01
N PHE A 546 23.94 -8.86 6.81
CA PHE A 546 23.18 -8.67 5.58
C PHE A 546 24.10 -8.38 4.38
N GLN A 547 25.14 -7.53 4.55
CA GLN A 547 26.12 -7.21 3.51
C GLN A 547 27.01 -8.40 3.14
N GLU A 548 27.38 -9.24 4.12
CA GLU A 548 28.14 -10.46 3.87
C GLU A 548 27.36 -11.46 2.99
N GLN A 549 26.04 -11.52 3.16
CA GLN A 549 25.18 -12.44 2.43
C GLN A 549 24.67 -11.89 1.09
N ASN A 550 24.64 -10.56 0.93
CA ASN A 550 23.97 -9.91 -0.18
C ASN A 550 24.83 -8.78 -0.78
N ASP A 551 25.27 -8.96 -2.02
CA ASP A 551 25.90 -7.87 -2.80
C ASP A 551 24.83 -6.93 -3.39
N LEU A 552 24.10 -6.22 -2.53
CA LEU A 552 23.07 -5.28 -2.97
C LEU A 552 23.65 -4.06 -3.68
N LYS A 553 24.82 -3.59 -3.24
CA LYS A 553 25.48 -2.47 -3.90
C LYS A 553 25.84 -2.81 -5.34
N GLY A 554 26.45 -3.97 -5.57
CA GLY A 554 26.75 -4.44 -6.92
C GLY A 554 25.50 -4.63 -7.78
N LEU A 555 24.39 -5.10 -7.20
CA LEU A 555 23.11 -5.21 -7.93
C LEU A 555 22.53 -3.83 -8.30
N LEU A 556 22.60 -2.83 -7.40
CA LEU A 556 22.17 -1.46 -7.68
C LEU A 556 23.05 -0.80 -8.77
N ASP A 557 24.37 -0.97 -8.69
CA ASP A 557 25.29 -0.46 -9.72
C ASP A 557 25.01 -1.09 -11.09
N ASN A 558 24.74 -2.39 -11.11
CA ASN A 558 24.38 -3.11 -12.34
C ASN A 558 23.02 -2.66 -12.89
N LEU A 559 22.01 -2.47 -12.02
CA LEU A 559 20.72 -1.92 -12.42
C LEU A 559 20.88 -0.53 -13.04
N HIS A 560 21.66 0.33 -12.42
CA HIS A 560 21.95 1.68 -12.95
C HIS A 560 22.60 1.62 -14.33
N GLN A 561 23.64 0.80 -14.50
CA GLN A 561 24.33 0.60 -15.78
C GLN A 561 23.36 0.12 -16.87
N ASN A 562 22.45 -0.81 -16.54
CA ASN A 562 21.48 -1.32 -17.49
C ASN A 562 20.43 -0.26 -17.90
N ILE A 563 20.02 0.63 -16.97
CA ILE A 563 19.13 1.76 -17.27
C ILE A 563 19.86 2.76 -18.19
N GLN A 564 21.11 3.12 -17.87
CA GLN A 564 21.90 4.07 -18.65
C GLN A 564 22.28 3.55 -20.04
N ALA A 565 22.41 2.24 -20.21
CA ALA A 565 22.78 1.62 -21.48
C ALA A 565 21.73 1.80 -22.60
N LYS A 566 20.48 2.15 -22.25
CA LYS A 566 19.37 2.36 -23.20
C LYS A 566 19.22 1.25 -24.24
N LYS A 567 19.52 0.03 -23.83
CA LYS A 567 19.42 -1.15 -24.67
C LYS A 567 17.97 -1.50 -24.97
N ARG A 568 17.67 -1.84 -26.20
CA ARG A 568 16.32 -2.23 -26.64
C ARG A 568 15.83 -3.45 -25.87
N LYS A 569 14.58 -3.40 -25.40
CA LYS A 569 13.91 -4.48 -24.64
C LYS A 569 14.83 -5.08 -23.57
N ASN A 570 15.48 -4.20 -22.79
CA ASN A 570 16.42 -4.62 -21.75
C ASN A 570 15.71 -5.22 -20.55
N VAL A 571 15.33 -6.47 -20.64
CA VAL A 571 14.62 -7.20 -19.57
C VAL A 571 15.49 -7.45 -18.32
N GLU A 572 16.80 -7.25 -18.39
CA GLU A 572 17.69 -7.34 -17.23
C GLU A 572 17.34 -6.29 -16.16
N ILE A 573 16.82 -5.12 -16.56
CA ILE A 573 16.32 -4.10 -15.64
C ILE A 573 15.27 -4.69 -14.70
N MET A 574 14.31 -5.44 -15.24
CA MET A 574 13.24 -6.04 -14.44
C MET A 574 13.75 -7.15 -13.53
N TRP A 575 14.66 -7.99 -13.99
CA TRP A 575 15.23 -9.08 -13.20
C TRP A 575 16.08 -8.57 -12.03
N LEU A 576 16.90 -7.55 -12.29
CA LEU A 576 17.71 -6.90 -11.25
C LEU A 576 16.81 -6.20 -10.22
N ALA A 577 15.83 -5.42 -10.66
CA ALA A 577 14.87 -4.76 -9.78
C ALA A 577 14.09 -5.75 -8.92
N ALA A 578 13.64 -6.87 -9.51
CA ALA A 578 12.96 -7.94 -8.79
C ALA A 578 13.85 -8.57 -7.71
N THR A 579 15.10 -8.85 -8.04
CA THR A 579 16.08 -9.42 -7.10
C THR A 579 16.38 -8.47 -5.96
N ILE A 580 16.60 -7.18 -6.24
CA ILE A 580 16.80 -6.14 -5.23
C ILE A 580 15.59 -6.06 -4.30
N CYS A 581 14.37 -6.03 -4.86
CA CYS A 581 13.15 -5.98 -4.06
C CYS A 581 13.00 -7.19 -3.12
N ARG A 582 13.25 -8.41 -3.60
CA ARG A 582 13.19 -9.62 -2.76
C ARG A 582 14.23 -9.58 -1.63
N LYS A 583 15.46 -9.17 -1.93
CA LYS A 583 16.54 -9.05 -0.94
C LYS A 583 16.24 -7.98 0.13
N LEU A 584 15.51 -6.93 -0.21
CA LEU A 584 15.03 -5.89 0.71
C LEU A 584 13.67 -6.22 1.35
N ASN A 585 13.23 -7.47 1.33
CA ASN A 585 11.95 -7.92 1.89
C ASN A 585 10.71 -7.18 1.34
N GLY A 586 10.81 -6.64 0.13
CA GLY A 586 9.72 -5.90 -0.50
C GLY A 586 8.60 -6.78 -1.04
N ILE A 587 7.51 -6.14 -1.46
CA ILE A 587 6.39 -6.78 -2.16
C ILE A 587 6.59 -6.65 -3.67
N ARG A 588 6.37 -7.74 -4.38
CA ARG A 588 6.50 -7.84 -5.84
C ARG A 588 5.14 -7.80 -6.51
N PHE A 589 5.06 -6.99 -7.57
CA PHE A 589 3.91 -6.93 -8.48
C PHE A 589 4.38 -7.12 -9.91
N THR A 590 3.60 -7.87 -10.71
CA THR A 590 3.80 -7.99 -12.15
C THR A 590 2.55 -7.59 -12.90
N CYS A 591 2.68 -6.64 -13.82
CA CYS A 591 1.59 -6.00 -14.54
C CYS A 591 1.80 -6.05 -16.05
N CYS A 592 0.74 -6.34 -16.78
CA CYS A 592 0.61 -5.99 -18.18
C CYS A 592 -0.81 -5.48 -18.42
N LYS A 593 -1.21 -5.19 -19.64
CA LYS A 593 -2.55 -4.63 -19.96
C LYS A 593 -3.70 -5.32 -19.20
N SER A 594 -3.68 -6.65 -19.08
CA SER A 594 -4.77 -7.45 -18.48
C SER A 594 -4.30 -8.51 -17.48
N ALA A 595 -3.04 -8.52 -17.05
CA ALA A 595 -2.42 -9.55 -16.19
C ALA A 595 -2.69 -10.99 -16.65
N LYS A 596 -2.74 -11.24 -17.94
CA LYS A 596 -3.07 -12.52 -18.53
C LYS A 596 -1.86 -13.12 -19.28
N ASP A 597 -1.59 -12.67 -20.50
CA ASP A 597 -0.61 -13.33 -21.37
C ASP A 597 0.86 -12.96 -21.06
N ARG A 598 1.24 -11.68 -21.16
CA ARG A 598 2.62 -11.21 -20.88
C ARG A 598 3.02 -11.44 -19.43
N THR A 599 2.11 -11.21 -18.50
CA THR A 599 2.32 -11.49 -17.08
C THR A 599 2.61 -12.97 -16.83
N SER A 600 1.94 -13.87 -17.55
CA SER A 600 2.21 -15.32 -17.45
C SER A 600 3.64 -15.66 -17.87
N MET A 601 4.15 -15.02 -18.92
CA MET A 601 5.52 -15.22 -19.37
C MET A 601 6.55 -14.72 -18.36
N SER A 602 6.31 -13.55 -17.76
CA SER A 602 7.22 -12.95 -16.78
C SER A 602 7.24 -13.72 -15.46
N VAL A 603 6.08 -14.03 -14.89
CA VAL A 603 5.99 -14.73 -13.59
C VAL A 603 6.61 -16.12 -13.66
N THR A 604 6.31 -16.91 -14.68
CA THR A 604 6.89 -18.25 -14.83
C THR A 604 8.40 -18.22 -15.06
N LEU A 605 8.90 -17.20 -15.77
CA LEU A 605 10.33 -17.00 -15.95
C LEU A 605 11.02 -16.64 -14.62
N GLU A 606 10.43 -15.74 -13.84
CA GLU A 606 10.93 -15.37 -12.50
C GLU A 606 10.96 -16.61 -11.57
N GLN A 607 9.89 -17.39 -11.54
CA GLN A 607 9.81 -18.63 -10.76
C GLN A 607 10.92 -19.62 -11.15
N CYS A 608 11.10 -19.89 -12.44
CA CYS A 608 12.17 -20.79 -12.90
C CYS A 608 13.57 -20.23 -12.64
N SER A 609 13.75 -18.90 -12.72
CA SER A 609 15.03 -18.26 -12.39
C SER A 609 15.37 -18.41 -10.91
N ILE A 610 14.40 -18.23 -10.02
CA ILE A 610 14.56 -18.49 -8.57
C ILE A 610 14.93 -19.96 -8.33
N LEU A 611 14.25 -20.91 -8.99
CA LEU A 611 14.58 -22.33 -8.85
C LEU A 611 16.01 -22.65 -9.30
N ARG A 612 16.49 -22.00 -10.37
CA ARG A 612 17.88 -22.13 -10.84
C ARG A 612 18.89 -21.51 -9.88
N ASP A 613 18.67 -20.28 -9.47
CA ASP A 613 19.65 -19.46 -8.79
C ASP A 613 19.70 -19.75 -7.28
N GLU A 614 18.57 -20.09 -6.66
CA GLU A 614 18.45 -20.30 -5.22
C GLU A 614 18.27 -21.77 -4.83
N HIS A 615 17.72 -22.63 -5.72
CA HIS A 615 17.39 -24.03 -5.42
C HIS A 615 18.12 -25.06 -6.31
N GLN A 616 19.14 -24.64 -7.06
CA GLN A 616 19.98 -25.53 -7.86
C GLN A 616 19.19 -26.38 -8.88
N LEU A 617 18.17 -25.81 -9.52
CA LEU A 617 17.49 -26.47 -10.64
C LEU A 617 18.52 -26.92 -11.67
N HIS A 618 18.44 -28.18 -12.09
CA HIS A 618 19.39 -28.73 -13.09
C HIS A 618 19.35 -27.91 -14.38
N LYS A 619 20.50 -27.46 -14.86
CA LYS A 619 20.64 -26.54 -16.01
C LYS A 619 19.89 -26.97 -17.26
N ASP A 620 19.91 -28.29 -17.57
CA ASP A 620 19.28 -28.85 -18.77
C ASP A 620 17.76 -28.95 -18.64
N PHE A 621 17.23 -28.76 -17.40
CA PHE A 621 15.78 -28.76 -17.14
C PHE A 621 15.17 -27.38 -17.08
N PHE A 622 15.95 -26.29 -17.13
CA PHE A 622 15.41 -24.94 -17.02
C PHE A 622 14.30 -24.64 -18.05
N ILE A 623 14.57 -24.93 -19.34
CA ILE A 623 13.58 -24.70 -20.41
C ILE A 623 12.39 -25.64 -20.26
N ARG A 624 12.62 -26.90 -19.88
CA ARG A 624 11.56 -27.90 -19.69
C ARG A 624 10.65 -27.51 -18.51
N ALA A 625 11.22 -27.03 -17.39
CA ALA A 625 10.46 -26.53 -16.26
C ALA A 625 9.61 -25.30 -16.65
N LEU A 626 10.21 -24.35 -17.36
CA LEU A 626 9.54 -23.16 -17.86
C LEU A 626 8.37 -23.50 -18.79
N ASP A 627 8.57 -24.41 -19.74
CA ASP A 627 7.54 -24.84 -20.66
C ASP A 627 6.42 -25.62 -19.95
N CYS A 628 6.77 -26.46 -18.96
CA CYS A 628 5.79 -27.15 -18.12
C CYS A 628 4.90 -26.18 -17.36
N MET A 629 5.50 -25.21 -16.65
CA MET A 629 4.74 -24.21 -15.89
C MET A 629 3.87 -23.31 -16.79
N ARG A 630 4.30 -23.02 -18.02
CA ARG A 630 3.51 -22.24 -18.98
C ARG A 630 2.38 -23.03 -19.62
N ARG A 631 2.57 -24.35 -19.82
CA ARG A 631 1.59 -25.23 -20.48
C ARG A 631 0.53 -25.74 -19.51
N GLU A 632 0.93 -26.12 -18.30
CA GLU A 632 0.09 -26.84 -17.34
C GLU A 632 -0.11 -26.09 -16.00
N GLY A 633 0.57 -24.97 -15.81
CA GLY A 633 0.56 -24.24 -14.54
C GLY A 633 -0.67 -23.39 -14.27
N CYS A 634 -0.64 -22.67 -13.15
CA CYS A 634 -1.75 -21.83 -12.72
C CYS A 634 -2.04 -20.70 -13.73
N ARG A 635 -1.02 -20.23 -14.46
CA ARG A 635 -1.20 -19.09 -15.36
C ARG A 635 -2.02 -19.41 -16.62
N ILE A 636 -1.93 -20.63 -17.17
CA ILE A 636 -2.79 -21.04 -18.28
C ILE A 636 -4.25 -21.26 -17.82
N GLU A 637 -4.47 -21.62 -16.55
CA GLU A 637 -5.80 -21.69 -15.97
C GLU A 637 -6.45 -20.30 -15.85
N ASN A 638 -5.64 -19.27 -15.54
CA ASN A 638 -6.10 -17.88 -15.59
C ASN A 638 -6.55 -17.49 -17.01
N VAL A 639 -5.77 -17.89 -18.02
CA VAL A 639 -6.16 -17.65 -19.42
C VAL A 639 -7.46 -18.34 -19.76
N LEU A 640 -7.60 -19.63 -19.39
CA LEU A 640 -8.86 -20.39 -19.57
C LEU A 640 -10.04 -19.73 -18.89
N LYS A 641 -9.87 -19.22 -17.67
CA LYS A 641 -10.91 -18.52 -16.92
C LYS A 641 -11.39 -17.26 -17.65
N ASN A 642 -10.48 -16.51 -18.23
CA ASN A 642 -10.74 -15.24 -18.91
C ASN A 642 -11.38 -15.41 -20.29
N ILE A 643 -10.87 -16.35 -21.12
CA ILE A 643 -11.25 -16.45 -22.55
C ILE A 643 -11.78 -17.84 -22.94
N LYS A 644 -12.01 -18.71 -21.98
CA LYS A 644 -12.53 -20.08 -22.18
C LYS A 644 -11.67 -20.95 -23.12
N CYS A 645 -10.40 -20.60 -23.29
CA CYS A 645 -9.42 -21.30 -24.13
C CYS A 645 -8.07 -21.34 -23.46
N ARG A 646 -7.37 -22.51 -23.48
CA ARG A 646 -6.02 -22.68 -22.95
C ARG A 646 -4.97 -22.26 -23.98
N ARG A 647 -5.07 -21.05 -24.49
CA ARG A 647 -4.13 -20.48 -25.46
C ARG A 647 -3.83 -19.03 -25.14
N TYR A 648 -2.56 -18.69 -25.08
CA TYR A 648 -2.10 -17.31 -24.97
C TYR A 648 -2.45 -16.54 -26.26
N ALA A 649 -2.93 -15.32 -26.14
CA ALA A 649 -3.40 -14.49 -27.24
C ALA A 649 -2.22 -13.84 -28.00
N PHE A 650 -1.29 -14.67 -28.49
CA PHE A 650 -0.16 -14.23 -29.31
C PHE A 650 -0.22 -14.88 -30.68
N ASN A 651 0.03 -14.12 -31.74
CA ASN A 651 0.28 -14.70 -33.07
C ASN A 651 1.79 -14.85 -33.33
N MET A 652 2.15 -15.58 -34.37
CA MET A 652 3.56 -15.88 -34.72
C MET A 652 4.38 -14.60 -34.97
N LEU A 653 3.80 -13.62 -35.67
CA LEU A 653 4.51 -12.36 -35.95
C LEU A 653 4.80 -11.56 -34.69
N GLN A 654 3.86 -11.53 -33.74
CA GLN A 654 4.07 -10.90 -32.44
C GLN A 654 5.21 -11.60 -31.66
N LEU A 655 5.21 -12.95 -31.64
CA LEU A 655 6.21 -13.73 -30.95
C LEU A 655 7.63 -13.54 -31.49
N MET A 656 7.77 -13.27 -32.78
CA MET A 656 9.09 -12.94 -33.37
C MET A 656 9.70 -11.67 -32.76
N ALA A 657 8.88 -10.72 -32.35
CA ALA A 657 9.31 -9.48 -31.71
C ALA A 657 9.63 -9.62 -30.21
N PHE A 658 9.16 -10.70 -29.55
CA PHE A 658 9.38 -10.92 -28.12
C PHE A 658 10.81 -11.40 -27.82
N PRO A 659 11.42 -11.02 -26.69
CA PRO A 659 12.61 -11.69 -26.19
C PRO A 659 12.36 -13.19 -26.09
N LYS A 660 13.36 -14.01 -26.44
CA LYS A 660 13.19 -15.48 -26.51
C LYS A 660 12.64 -16.10 -25.23
N CYS A 661 13.10 -15.63 -24.08
CA CYS A 661 12.67 -16.11 -22.76
C CYS A 661 11.22 -15.75 -22.38
N TYR A 662 10.58 -14.81 -23.10
CA TYR A 662 9.17 -14.43 -22.92
C TYR A 662 8.22 -15.06 -23.97
N ARG A 663 8.68 -16.05 -24.74
CA ARG A 663 7.83 -16.74 -25.71
C ARG A 663 7.15 -17.94 -25.07
N PRO A 664 5.85 -18.16 -25.31
CA PRO A 664 5.15 -19.35 -24.84
C PRO A 664 5.62 -20.61 -25.57
N PRO A 665 5.44 -21.82 -24.98
CA PRO A 665 5.73 -23.08 -25.65
C PRO A 665 4.88 -23.28 -26.91
N GLU A 666 5.40 -24.03 -27.87
CA GLU A 666 4.66 -24.38 -29.06
C GLU A 666 3.34 -25.09 -28.74
N GLY A 667 2.30 -24.79 -29.47
CA GLY A 667 0.95 -25.35 -29.28
C GLY A 667 0.11 -24.63 -28.20
N THR A 668 0.71 -23.69 -27.41
CA THR A 668 -0.02 -22.94 -26.37
C THR A 668 -0.44 -21.53 -26.79
N TYR A 669 -0.27 -21.16 -28.05
CA TYR A 669 -0.62 -19.85 -28.60
C TYR A 669 -1.30 -19.99 -29.98
N GLY A 670 -1.89 -18.91 -30.47
CA GLY A 670 -2.59 -18.82 -31.75
C GLY A 670 -3.82 -17.91 -31.66
N LYS A 671 -4.54 -17.73 -32.78
CA LYS A 671 -5.81 -17.00 -32.75
C LYS A 671 -6.74 -17.68 -31.72
N ALA A 672 -6.97 -17.01 -30.60
CA ALA A 672 -8.21 -17.19 -29.89
C ALA A 672 -9.20 -16.23 -30.55
N ASP A 673 -10.34 -16.72 -30.99
CA ASP A 673 -11.45 -15.86 -31.40
C ASP A 673 -11.85 -15.05 -30.16
N THR A 674 -11.47 -13.78 -30.12
CA THR A 674 -11.79 -12.85 -29.04
C THR A 674 -13.04 -12.07 -29.41
#